data_ce4a056fa4d252866eb58bfbed6a8cf4
#
_entry.id   ce4a056fa4d252866eb58bfbed6a8cf4
#
_cell.length_a   1.000
_cell.length_b   1.000
_cell.length_c   1.000
_cell.angle_alpha   90.00
_cell.angle_beta   90.00
_cell.angle_gamma   90.00
#
_symmetry.space_group_name_H-M   'P 1'
#
loop_
_entity.id
_entity.type
_entity.pdbx_description
1 polymer ?
#
loop_
_entity_poly.entity_id
_entity_poly.type
_entity_poly.pdbx_seq_one_letter_code
_entity_poly.pdbx_strand_id
1 'polypeptide(L)'
;MQPEIKIKRMKKRVFKILEMTAFQSQQNIIATDYSKTIITPSRLKIENDRLQIEITYYDEGQTITEKSKKYMVTIQLVQLIDPGEFQKYVDGNNRDYDPGSAIQALNIILSKAPTNDPAIIPNGRSKFFVNSDPRPLGKGLVALRGYYSSIRPSISRILCNVNVCMTAFYRETDVATLIYEFTGASPGATIPPNIYGRLGGFLKRLRISTSHIKGPNGKPKVQAKAIIGIGHGRAAKDIKFMCEEFAKEVSIPEYFKRKYNITLRHPNLPCVDVGTRDMPIMLPPEIATVLPGQAYGNKLMDEQTAHMITYACRNPKENAGFIVGEGLTSLGLNPPTPHLGPFNIQVSTEMITVPARILTPPTIKYANSTMAVIGASWNLRNVKFAQGASTENFGVIVLEETGGRAQLDWSGVAANFRDMCNKSGMRVGATSPQLMRAVSIPYPNERSTASLEKAISPAFAHMQAKKPKIILVFLPTTDKAVYSMVKYLGDVKYGISTVCAQSSKISKMSPQYMANVALKFNLKLMGRNHGLPPADLGMLAEGTTMIVGCDVTHPSPGSLRGTPSIAGVVASVDAHFAQWPASLRLQESRKEMISGLKEMMIERLQRWNSVNGKFPQRIIVYRDGVSEGQFQTVIKEELPLIRAACQQCGDSKYRPKISIIIVGKRHHTRFYPTDKDKADRLGNPAPGTVVDRGVTAVYDFDFYLQAHSGLQGTTRPAHYYVIHDKNDFKSNQLQTLTHNLCYLFGRATKSVSICPPAYYADLVCERGRCYIYGLLNAPDTASLHSSNSEEEAAANFKKAVGLWGDGPHPNLLNTMYYL
;
A
#
# COMPACT_ATOMS: atom_id res chain seq x y z
N MET A 1 30.59 -9.01 -11.38
CA MET A 1 30.27 -10.06 -12.36
C MET A 1 30.36 -9.47 -13.75
N GLN A 2 31.18 -10.03 -14.61
CA GLN A 2 31.35 -9.60 -16.00
C GLN A 2 31.11 -10.81 -16.92
N PRO A 3 30.28 -10.69 -17.96
CA PRO A 3 29.42 -9.54 -18.25
C PRO A 3 28.38 -9.28 -17.17
N GLU A 4 27.84 -8.04 -17.11
CA GLU A 4 26.88 -7.68 -16.07
C GLU A 4 25.58 -8.52 -16.15
N ILE A 5 25.19 -9.10 -15.03
CA ILE A 5 23.95 -9.87 -14.92
C ILE A 5 22.84 -8.97 -14.35
N LYS A 6 21.86 -8.57 -15.17
CA LYS A 6 20.72 -7.74 -14.73
C LYS A 6 19.61 -8.58 -14.06
N ILE A 7 19.52 -9.86 -14.37
CA ILE A 7 18.44 -10.76 -13.92
C ILE A 7 18.78 -11.31 -12.53
N LYS A 8 17.98 -11.00 -11.51
CA LYS A 8 18.19 -11.44 -10.11
C LYS A 8 18.31 -12.97 -9.96
N ARG A 9 17.50 -13.74 -10.68
CA ARG A 9 17.55 -15.21 -10.65
C ARG A 9 18.92 -15.74 -11.12
N MET A 10 19.44 -15.18 -12.21
CA MET A 10 20.75 -15.57 -12.73
C MET A 10 21.86 -15.23 -11.74
N LYS A 11 21.78 -14.03 -11.10
CA LYS A 11 22.71 -13.69 -10.01
C LYS A 11 22.65 -14.72 -8.89
N LYS A 12 21.44 -15.05 -8.40
CA LYS A 12 21.27 -16.06 -7.34
C LYS A 12 21.87 -17.41 -7.76
N ARG A 13 21.67 -17.83 -9.00
CA ARG A 13 22.22 -19.10 -9.51
C ARG A 13 23.75 -19.08 -9.58
N VAL A 14 24.35 -17.99 -10.07
CA VAL A 14 25.82 -17.80 -10.08
C VAL A 14 26.39 -17.87 -8.66
N PHE A 15 25.77 -17.22 -7.67
CA PHE A 15 26.19 -17.32 -6.28
C PHE A 15 26.08 -18.73 -5.73
N LYS A 16 25.00 -19.48 -6.04
CA LYS A 16 24.87 -20.89 -5.63
C LYS A 16 25.96 -21.77 -6.27
N ILE A 17 26.27 -21.55 -7.54
CA ILE A 17 27.38 -22.28 -8.20
C ILE A 17 28.71 -21.92 -7.52
N LEU A 18 28.95 -20.65 -7.22
CA LEU A 18 30.14 -20.17 -6.49
C LEU A 18 30.27 -20.86 -5.10
N GLU A 19 29.18 -20.95 -4.35
CA GLU A 19 29.14 -21.64 -3.05
C GLU A 19 29.45 -23.14 -3.20
N MET A 20 28.95 -23.78 -4.26
CA MET A 20 29.14 -25.21 -4.50
C MET A 20 30.52 -25.58 -5.08
N THR A 21 31.23 -24.58 -5.64
CA THR A 21 32.54 -24.78 -6.28
C THR A 21 33.67 -24.16 -5.48
N ALA A 22 33.84 -22.84 -5.59
CA ALA A 22 34.99 -22.13 -4.99
C ALA A 22 34.93 -22.06 -3.45
N PHE A 23 33.74 -22.11 -2.86
CA PHE A 23 33.56 -22.03 -1.41
C PHE A 23 32.94 -23.27 -0.79
N GLN A 24 33.07 -24.44 -1.44
CA GLN A 24 32.46 -25.67 -0.96
C GLN A 24 32.86 -26.02 0.49
N SER A 25 34.14 -25.83 0.85
CA SER A 25 34.65 -26.05 2.21
C SER A 25 34.29 -24.96 3.21
N GLN A 26 33.81 -23.81 2.75
CA GLN A 26 33.54 -22.61 3.53
C GLN A 26 32.06 -22.25 3.59
N GLN A 27 31.16 -23.10 3.07
CA GLN A 27 29.71 -22.82 3.02
C GLN A 27 29.12 -22.45 4.39
N ASN A 28 29.61 -23.07 5.45
CA ASN A 28 29.12 -22.82 6.81
C ASN A 28 29.44 -21.42 7.33
N ILE A 29 30.54 -20.83 6.90
CA ILE A 29 31.02 -19.51 7.34
C ILE A 29 30.66 -18.38 6.37
N ILE A 30 29.96 -18.66 5.27
CA ILE A 30 29.54 -17.66 4.30
C ILE A 30 28.03 -17.41 4.44
N ALA A 31 27.64 -16.16 4.53
CA ALA A 31 26.26 -15.70 4.35
C ALA A 31 26.20 -14.68 3.19
N THR A 32 25.18 -14.78 2.34
CA THR A 32 25.07 -13.90 1.15
C THR A 32 23.65 -13.45 0.89
N ASP A 33 23.52 -12.25 0.28
CA ASP A 33 22.24 -11.73 -0.23
C ASP A 33 21.93 -12.24 -1.66
N TYR A 34 22.71 -13.16 -2.18
CA TYR A 34 22.64 -13.70 -3.55
C TYR A 34 22.58 -12.61 -4.65
N SER A 35 23.15 -11.45 -4.38
CA SER A 35 23.15 -10.31 -5.30
C SER A 35 24.53 -9.68 -5.47
N LYS A 36 25.12 -9.20 -4.37
CA LYS A 36 26.40 -8.48 -4.42
C LYS A 36 27.22 -8.54 -3.14
N THR A 37 26.71 -9.13 -2.05
CA THR A 37 27.34 -9.07 -0.73
C THR A 37 27.57 -10.49 -0.20
N ILE A 38 28.75 -10.73 0.34
CA ILE A 38 29.16 -11.91 1.10
C ILE A 38 29.58 -11.41 2.48
N ILE A 39 29.12 -12.07 3.53
CA ILE A 39 29.48 -11.81 4.94
C ILE A 39 30.19 -13.05 5.47
N THR A 40 31.31 -12.88 6.16
CA THR A 40 32.07 -13.95 6.78
C THR A 40 32.48 -13.54 8.20
N PRO A 41 32.67 -14.48 9.15
CA PRO A 41 33.07 -14.18 10.52
C PRO A 41 34.56 -13.82 10.64
N SER A 42 35.35 -14.14 9.61
CA SER A 42 36.77 -13.84 9.52
C SER A 42 37.17 -13.51 8.08
N ARG A 43 38.34 -12.93 7.87
CA ARG A 43 38.87 -12.68 6.51
C ARG A 43 38.95 -13.99 5.73
N LEU A 44 38.46 -13.96 4.48
CA LEU A 44 38.68 -15.07 3.54
C LEU A 44 40.18 -15.14 3.21
N LYS A 45 40.68 -16.38 3.07
CA LYS A 45 42.07 -16.61 2.62
C LYS A 45 42.16 -16.36 1.12
N ILE A 46 42.25 -15.09 0.72
CA ILE A 46 42.39 -14.64 -0.67
C ILE A 46 43.57 -13.68 -0.79
N GLU A 47 44.34 -13.78 -1.88
CA GLU A 47 45.49 -12.94 -2.11
C GLU A 47 45.06 -11.48 -2.32
N ASN A 48 45.75 -10.57 -1.66
CA ASN A 48 45.55 -9.11 -1.75
C ASN A 48 44.11 -8.67 -1.55
N ASP A 49 43.32 -9.39 -0.71
CA ASP A 49 41.92 -9.12 -0.41
C ASP A 49 40.99 -9.08 -1.68
N ARG A 50 41.50 -9.68 -2.79
CA ARG A 50 40.78 -9.74 -4.07
C ARG A 50 40.92 -11.11 -4.72
N LEU A 51 39.82 -11.67 -5.16
CA LEU A 51 39.73 -12.95 -5.85
C LEU A 51 38.91 -12.82 -7.13
N GLN A 52 39.43 -13.36 -8.24
CA GLN A 52 38.71 -13.47 -9.52
C GLN A 52 38.48 -14.93 -9.87
N ILE A 53 37.23 -15.30 -10.13
CA ILE A 53 36.84 -16.68 -10.44
C ILE A 53 35.98 -16.69 -11.69
N GLU A 54 36.28 -17.56 -12.61
CA GLU A 54 35.43 -17.86 -13.76
C GLU A 54 34.37 -18.88 -13.35
N ILE A 55 33.09 -18.54 -13.50
CA ILE A 55 31.94 -19.40 -13.22
C ILE A 55 31.25 -19.78 -14.52
N THR A 56 31.19 -21.06 -14.82
CA THR A 56 30.37 -21.59 -15.90
C THR A 56 28.93 -21.69 -15.44
N TYR A 57 28.05 -20.95 -16.12
CA TYR A 57 26.63 -20.89 -15.79
C TYR A 57 25.85 -22.07 -16.36
N TYR A 58 25.03 -22.69 -15.53
CA TYR A 58 24.01 -23.67 -15.91
C TYR A 58 22.77 -23.51 -15.02
N ASP A 59 21.56 -23.68 -15.58
CA ASP A 59 20.31 -23.63 -14.80
C ASP A 59 20.15 -24.88 -13.92
N GLU A 60 19.26 -24.79 -12.92
CA GLU A 60 18.93 -25.94 -12.07
C GLU A 60 18.38 -27.09 -12.92
N GLY A 61 18.90 -28.31 -12.71
CA GLY A 61 18.54 -29.52 -13.51
C GLY A 61 19.18 -29.57 -14.88
N GLN A 62 20.07 -28.63 -15.23
CA GLN A 62 20.85 -28.72 -16.48
C GLN A 62 22.30 -29.08 -16.18
N THR A 63 22.97 -29.68 -17.19
CA THR A 63 24.40 -30.00 -17.18
C THR A 63 25.19 -28.91 -17.94
N ILE A 64 26.47 -28.79 -17.59
CA ILE A 64 27.42 -27.92 -18.32
C ILE A 64 27.58 -28.45 -19.75
N THR A 65 27.56 -27.56 -20.72
CA THR A 65 27.83 -27.84 -22.13
C THR A 65 28.87 -26.83 -22.65
N GLU A 66 29.48 -27.11 -23.79
CA GLU A 66 30.44 -26.19 -24.45
C GLU A 66 29.85 -24.81 -24.73
N LYS A 67 28.52 -24.72 -24.90
CA LYS A 67 27.78 -23.45 -25.12
C LYS A 67 27.38 -22.75 -23.83
N SER A 68 27.76 -23.31 -22.67
CA SER A 68 27.40 -22.67 -21.35
C SER A 68 28.11 -21.33 -21.19
N LYS A 69 27.37 -20.30 -20.80
CA LYS A 69 27.91 -18.96 -20.60
C LYS A 69 28.85 -18.94 -19.42
N LYS A 70 29.95 -18.23 -19.57
CA LYS A 70 30.93 -17.99 -18.52
C LYS A 70 30.81 -16.59 -17.97
N TYR A 71 30.98 -16.47 -16.65
CA TYR A 71 30.97 -15.18 -15.94
C TYR A 71 32.20 -15.06 -15.06
N MET A 72 32.93 -13.96 -15.22
CA MET A 72 34.02 -13.60 -14.30
C MET A 72 33.41 -12.95 -13.05
N VAL A 73 33.58 -13.56 -11.90
CA VAL A 73 33.13 -13.05 -10.61
C VAL A 73 34.33 -12.52 -9.83
N THR A 74 34.33 -11.23 -9.52
CA THR A 74 35.32 -10.61 -8.66
C THR A 74 34.77 -10.46 -7.25
N ILE A 75 35.47 -10.98 -6.27
CA ILE A 75 35.19 -10.83 -4.83
C ILE A 75 36.28 -9.96 -4.25
N GLN A 76 35.91 -8.94 -3.49
CA GLN A 76 36.87 -8.01 -2.89
C GLN A 76 36.41 -7.69 -1.46
N LEU A 77 37.38 -7.60 -0.53
CA LEU A 77 37.10 -7.07 0.81
C LEU A 77 36.73 -5.58 0.69
N VAL A 78 35.54 -5.23 1.18
CA VAL A 78 35.02 -3.85 1.14
C VAL A 78 35.15 -3.18 2.50
N GLN A 79 34.83 -3.91 3.57
CA GLN A 79 34.79 -3.36 4.93
C GLN A 79 34.95 -4.46 5.97
N LEU A 80 35.59 -4.14 7.06
CA LEU A 80 35.57 -4.87 8.32
C LEU A 80 34.51 -4.22 9.21
N ILE A 81 33.62 -5.05 9.79
CA ILE A 81 32.60 -4.59 10.73
C ILE A 81 33.07 -4.97 12.12
N ASP A 82 33.30 -3.97 12.97
CA ASP A 82 33.69 -4.18 14.36
C ASP A 82 32.45 -4.35 15.26
N PRO A 83 32.19 -5.54 15.80
CA PRO A 83 31.08 -5.78 16.72
C PRO A 83 31.14 -4.94 17.99
N GLY A 84 32.40 -4.58 18.45
CA GLY A 84 32.60 -3.75 19.63
C GLY A 84 32.11 -2.31 19.42
N GLU A 85 32.39 -1.70 18.27
CA GLU A 85 31.91 -0.37 17.94
C GLU A 85 30.38 -0.38 17.77
N PHE A 86 29.80 -1.43 17.17
CA PHE A 86 28.38 -1.59 17.11
C PHE A 86 27.72 -1.76 18.49
N GLN A 87 28.40 -2.49 19.42
CA GLN A 87 27.94 -2.61 20.80
C GLN A 87 27.97 -1.26 21.53
N LYS A 88 29.07 -0.47 21.38
CA LYS A 88 29.14 0.89 21.94
C LYS A 88 28.01 1.78 21.42
N TYR A 89 27.64 1.68 20.12
CA TYR A 89 26.50 2.38 19.56
C TYR A 89 25.18 1.97 20.27
N VAL A 90 24.95 0.67 20.39
CA VAL A 90 23.75 0.12 21.04
C VAL A 90 23.67 0.51 22.52
N ASP A 91 24.81 0.60 23.21
CA ASP A 91 24.87 1.02 24.62
C ASP A 91 24.74 2.55 24.82
N GLY A 92 24.61 3.30 23.73
CA GLY A 92 24.45 4.76 23.79
C GLY A 92 25.78 5.52 23.94
N ASN A 93 26.93 4.86 23.72
CA ASN A 93 28.28 5.41 23.94
C ASN A 93 29.03 5.84 22.67
N ASN A 94 28.44 5.64 21.47
CA ASN A 94 29.02 6.06 20.19
C ASN A 94 27.92 6.50 19.19
N ARG A 95 27.56 7.78 19.27
CA ARG A 95 26.49 8.35 18.42
C ARG A 95 26.89 8.49 16.94
N ASP A 96 28.20 8.68 16.68
CA ASP A 96 28.72 8.95 15.33
C ASP A 96 28.89 7.67 14.49
N TYR A 97 28.79 6.50 15.13
CA TYR A 97 28.84 5.22 14.41
C TYR A 97 27.61 5.01 13.51
N ASP A 98 27.86 4.67 12.23
CA ASP A 98 26.78 4.25 11.31
C ASP A 98 26.51 2.74 11.46
N PRO A 99 25.38 2.36 12.07
CA PRO A 99 25.04 0.95 12.29
C PRO A 99 24.56 0.23 11.01
N GLY A 100 24.42 0.93 9.88
CA GLY A 100 23.81 0.41 8.66
C GLY A 100 24.47 -0.86 8.14
N SER A 101 25.82 -0.89 8.10
CA SER A 101 26.59 -2.06 7.66
C SER A 101 26.42 -3.26 8.59
N ALA A 102 26.43 -3.06 9.91
CA ALA A 102 26.25 -4.11 10.90
C ALA A 102 24.83 -4.69 10.85
N ILE A 103 23.82 -3.82 10.77
CA ILE A 103 22.42 -4.24 10.62
C ILE A 103 22.22 -5.04 9.32
N GLN A 104 22.82 -4.61 8.20
CA GLN A 104 22.76 -5.33 6.94
C GLN A 104 23.43 -6.69 7.04
N ALA A 105 24.59 -6.79 7.64
CA ALA A 105 25.31 -8.05 7.83
C ALA A 105 24.47 -9.05 8.65
N LEU A 106 23.95 -8.62 9.79
CA LEU A 106 23.10 -9.45 10.65
C LEU A 106 21.82 -9.92 9.92
N ASN A 107 21.16 -9.06 9.16
CA ASN A 107 20.00 -9.44 8.34
C ASN A 107 20.36 -10.50 7.27
N ILE A 108 21.52 -10.42 6.64
CA ILE A 108 22.00 -11.39 5.66
C ILE A 108 22.28 -12.74 6.35
N ILE A 109 22.95 -12.73 7.52
CA ILE A 109 23.24 -13.96 8.28
C ILE A 109 21.95 -14.65 8.71
N LEU A 110 20.98 -13.93 9.28
CA LEU A 110 19.70 -14.50 9.72
C LEU A 110 18.88 -15.05 8.54
N SER A 111 18.98 -14.45 7.38
CA SER A 111 18.24 -14.90 6.19
C SER A 111 18.82 -16.16 5.52
N LYS A 112 19.99 -16.62 5.93
CA LYS A 112 20.70 -17.75 5.31
C LYS A 112 19.89 -19.05 5.40
N ALA A 113 19.43 -19.41 6.60
CA ALA A 113 18.68 -20.65 6.81
C ALA A 113 17.37 -20.68 6.00
N PRO A 114 16.44 -19.73 6.15
CA PRO A 114 15.16 -19.79 5.44
C PRO A 114 15.29 -19.56 3.92
N THR A 115 16.41 -18.98 3.43
CA THR A 115 16.65 -18.85 1.99
C THR A 115 17.09 -20.16 1.34
N ASN A 116 17.72 -21.03 2.10
CA ASN A 116 18.24 -22.33 1.63
C ASN A 116 17.33 -23.51 1.98
N ASP A 117 16.33 -23.32 2.80
CA ASP A 117 15.32 -24.33 3.09
C ASP A 117 14.38 -24.51 1.88
N PRO A 118 14.29 -25.73 1.28
CA PRO A 118 13.42 -26.00 0.14
C PRO A 118 11.91 -25.88 0.48
N ALA A 119 11.52 -26.01 1.74
CA ALA A 119 10.14 -25.85 2.20
C ALA A 119 9.73 -24.36 2.34
N ILE A 120 10.68 -23.45 2.26
CA ILE A 120 10.45 -22.02 2.45
C ILE A 120 10.58 -21.26 1.13
N ILE A 121 9.63 -20.36 0.89
CA ILE A 121 9.62 -19.50 -0.29
C ILE A 121 10.05 -18.09 0.12
N PRO A 122 11.30 -17.68 -0.17
CA PRO A 122 11.74 -16.31 0.09
C PRO A 122 11.10 -15.34 -0.91
N ASN A 123 10.55 -14.24 -0.39
CA ASN A 123 10.00 -13.14 -1.18
C ASN A 123 10.63 -11.80 -0.73
N GLY A 124 11.59 -11.32 -1.49
CA GLY A 124 12.47 -10.24 -1.11
C GLY A 124 13.58 -10.72 -0.18
N ARG A 125 14.02 -9.84 0.74
CA ARG A 125 15.15 -10.12 1.66
C ARG A 125 14.71 -10.48 3.08
N SER A 126 13.45 -10.23 3.42
CA SER A 126 12.97 -10.26 4.82
C SER A 126 11.63 -10.97 5.00
N LYS A 127 11.08 -11.60 3.97
CA LYS A 127 9.81 -12.34 4.04
C LYS A 127 10.00 -13.75 3.54
N PHE A 128 9.56 -14.70 4.32
CA PHE A 128 9.75 -16.13 4.12
C PHE A 128 8.42 -16.85 4.30
N PHE A 129 7.91 -17.50 3.24
CA PHE A 129 6.59 -18.10 3.22
C PHE A 129 6.67 -19.62 3.30
N VAL A 130 5.76 -20.23 4.06
CA VAL A 130 5.65 -21.67 4.25
C VAL A 130 4.59 -22.22 3.31
N ASN A 131 4.91 -23.30 2.56
CA ASN A 131 3.99 -23.89 1.58
C ASN A 131 3.16 -25.06 2.14
N SER A 132 3.10 -25.24 3.47
CA SER A 132 2.41 -26.36 4.10
C SER A 132 0.88 -26.18 4.20
N ASP A 133 0.35 -24.97 4.15
CA ASP A 133 -1.08 -24.66 4.37
C ASP A 133 -1.57 -23.57 3.38
N PRO A 134 -1.63 -23.86 2.07
CA PRO A 134 -2.12 -22.92 1.08
C PRO A 134 -3.63 -22.70 1.23
N ARG A 135 -4.06 -21.45 1.43
CA ARG A 135 -5.47 -21.07 1.57
C ARG A 135 -6.02 -20.54 0.24
N PRO A 136 -7.10 -21.10 -0.31
CA PRO A 136 -7.62 -20.69 -1.61
C PRO A 136 -8.14 -19.23 -1.56
N LEU A 137 -7.71 -18.41 -2.53
CA LEU A 137 -8.23 -17.06 -2.74
C LEU A 137 -9.25 -17.00 -3.90
N GLY A 138 -9.34 -18.08 -4.69
CA GLY A 138 -10.11 -18.12 -5.92
C GLY A 138 -9.33 -17.57 -7.13
N LYS A 139 -9.84 -17.84 -8.32
CA LYS A 139 -9.28 -17.37 -9.60
C LYS A 139 -7.80 -17.77 -9.82
N GLY A 140 -7.43 -18.98 -9.39
CA GLY A 140 -6.08 -19.52 -9.58
C GLY A 140 -5.03 -19.04 -8.58
N LEU A 141 -5.43 -18.37 -7.51
CA LEU A 141 -4.54 -17.87 -6.47
C LEU A 141 -4.78 -18.55 -5.12
N VAL A 142 -3.69 -18.66 -4.36
CA VAL A 142 -3.68 -19.12 -2.96
C VAL A 142 -2.97 -18.10 -2.07
N ALA A 143 -3.37 -18.00 -0.82
CA ALA A 143 -2.65 -17.25 0.20
C ALA A 143 -1.71 -18.18 0.96
N LEU A 144 -0.45 -17.79 1.07
CA LEU A 144 0.52 -18.46 1.94
C LEU A 144 0.81 -17.59 3.15
N ARG A 145 0.92 -18.25 4.33
CA ARG A 145 1.44 -17.66 5.54
C ARG A 145 2.96 -17.63 5.46
N GLY A 146 3.53 -16.57 5.99
CA GLY A 146 4.98 -16.45 6.11
C GLY A 146 5.34 -15.53 7.26
N TYR A 147 6.64 -15.33 7.41
CA TYR A 147 7.22 -14.56 8.48
C TYR A 147 8.14 -13.49 7.94
N TYR A 148 7.98 -12.30 8.46
CA TYR A 148 8.89 -11.19 8.27
C TYR A 148 9.96 -11.26 9.36
N SER A 149 11.22 -11.01 9.02
CA SER A 149 12.33 -10.91 9.98
C SER A 149 13.21 -9.71 9.65
N SER A 150 13.62 -8.96 10.67
CA SER A 150 14.60 -7.89 10.53
C SER A 150 15.30 -7.57 11.85
N ILE A 151 16.56 -7.17 11.76
CA ILE A 151 17.35 -6.68 12.90
C ILE A 151 17.01 -5.20 13.17
N ARG A 152 16.85 -4.89 14.46
CA ARG A 152 16.57 -3.54 14.96
C ARG A 152 17.44 -3.27 16.20
N PRO A 153 18.40 -2.33 16.14
CA PRO A 153 19.09 -1.88 17.36
C PRO A 153 18.12 -1.05 18.20
N SER A 154 18.22 -1.23 19.50
CA SER A 154 17.55 -0.40 20.50
C SER A 154 18.55 -0.22 21.66
N ILE A 155 18.29 0.70 22.58
CA ILE A 155 19.23 0.95 23.67
C ILE A 155 19.51 -0.33 24.47
N SER A 156 20.79 -0.64 24.68
CA SER A 156 21.32 -1.79 25.40
C SER A 156 20.91 -3.16 24.84
N ARG A 157 20.37 -3.25 23.62
CA ARG A 157 20.01 -4.53 22.99
C ARG A 157 19.87 -4.48 21.48
N ILE A 158 20.14 -5.63 20.86
CA ILE A 158 19.88 -5.87 19.45
C ILE A 158 18.63 -6.77 19.36
N LEU A 159 17.64 -6.37 18.57
CA LEU A 159 16.36 -7.05 18.46
C LEU A 159 16.23 -7.75 17.11
N CYS A 160 15.69 -8.98 17.12
CA CYS A 160 15.13 -9.63 15.95
C CYS A 160 13.63 -9.37 15.91
N ASN A 161 13.16 -8.51 15.03
CA ASN A 161 11.75 -8.22 14.87
C ASN A 161 11.11 -9.25 13.93
N VAL A 162 10.28 -10.14 14.49
CA VAL A 162 9.55 -11.17 13.75
C VAL A 162 8.06 -10.86 13.76
N ASN A 163 7.40 -11.00 12.60
CA ASN A 163 5.95 -10.85 12.50
C ASN A 163 5.36 -11.75 11.41
N VAL A 164 4.12 -12.21 11.63
CA VAL A 164 3.37 -12.97 10.63
C VAL A 164 3.01 -12.07 9.44
N CYS A 165 3.12 -12.58 8.23
CA CYS A 165 2.66 -11.93 7.01
C CYS A 165 1.93 -12.94 6.11
N MET A 166 1.10 -12.45 5.20
CA MET A 166 0.44 -13.26 4.17
C MET A 166 0.59 -12.60 2.81
N THR A 167 0.72 -13.42 1.79
CA THR A 167 0.85 -12.96 0.40
C THR A 167 0.13 -13.95 -0.53
N ALA A 168 -0.40 -13.44 -1.64
CA ALA A 168 -0.99 -14.25 -2.67
C ALA A 168 0.10 -14.87 -3.57
N PHE A 169 -0.09 -16.14 -3.92
CA PHE A 169 0.77 -16.89 -4.83
C PHE A 169 -0.08 -17.53 -5.92
N TYR A 170 0.53 -17.79 -7.07
CA TYR A 170 -0.10 -18.64 -8.08
C TYR A 170 -0.20 -20.06 -7.55
N ARG A 171 -1.32 -20.71 -7.83
CA ARG A 171 -1.51 -22.13 -7.52
C ARG A 171 -0.60 -22.98 -8.37
N GLU A 172 0.01 -23.99 -7.77
CA GLU A 172 0.82 -24.99 -8.45
C GLU A 172 -0.10 -25.97 -9.18
N THR A 173 -0.31 -25.74 -10.48
CA THR A 173 -1.18 -26.56 -11.34
C THR A 173 -0.74 -26.40 -12.80
N ASP A 174 -1.33 -27.16 -13.73
CA ASP A 174 -1.16 -26.90 -15.15
C ASP A 174 -1.81 -25.56 -15.55
N VAL A 175 -1.29 -24.94 -16.60
CA VAL A 175 -1.74 -23.60 -17.02
C VAL A 175 -3.17 -23.64 -17.59
N ALA A 176 -3.65 -24.76 -18.13
CA ALA A 176 -5.02 -24.88 -18.63
C ALA A 176 -6.02 -24.81 -17.47
N THR A 177 -5.77 -25.54 -16.39
CA THR A 177 -6.55 -25.47 -15.13
C THR A 177 -6.52 -24.06 -14.57
N LEU A 178 -5.34 -23.41 -14.54
CA LEU A 178 -5.20 -22.04 -14.08
C LEU A 178 -6.04 -21.04 -14.89
N ILE A 179 -6.11 -21.23 -16.22
CA ILE A 179 -6.94 -20.41 -17.11
C ILE A 179 -8.43 -20.60 -16.80
N TYR A 180 -8.89 -21.83 -16.63
CA TYR A 180 -10.29 -22.09 -16.26
C TYR A 180 -10.66 -21.51 -14.92
N GLU A 181 -9.81 -21.67 -13.91
CA GLU A 181 -10.04 -21.07 -12.59
C GLU A 181 -10.08 -19.54 -12.65
N PHE A 182 -9.19 -18.91 -13.41
CA PHE A 182 -9.17 -17.45 -13.55
C PHE A 182 -10.41 -16.92 -14.25
N THR A 183 -10.83 -17.57 -15.34
CA THR A 183 -11.98 -17.14 -16.16
C THR A 183 -13.32 -17.52 -15.56
N GLY A 184 -13.37 -18.57 -14.74
CA GLY A 184 -14.59 -19.21 -14.26
C GLY A 184 -15.28 -20.06 -15.31
N ALA A 185 -14.61 -20.37 -16.42
CA ALA A 185 -15.16 -21.23 -17.49
C ALA A 185 -15.04 -22.70 -17.11
N SER A 186 -16.00 -23.52 -17.57
CA SER A 186 -15.93 -24.96 -17.41
C SER A 186 -14.84 -25.57 -18.28
N PRO A 187 -14.23 -26.72 -17.88
CA PRO A 187 -13.27 -27.44 -18.72
C PRO A 187 -13.83 -27.73 -20.12
N GLY A 188 -13.04 -27.43 -21.15
CA GLY A 188 -13.45 -27.59 -22.56
C GLY A 188 -14.16 -26.40 -23.19
N ALA A 189 -14.60 -25.42 -22.40
CA ALA A 189 -15.25 -24.22 -22.91
C ALA A 189 -14.26 -23.30 -23.67
N THR A 190 -14.78 -22.57 -24.64
CA THR A 190 -14.03 -21.53 -25.34
C THR A 190 -14.00 -20.24 -24.51
N ILE A 191 -12.84 -19.62 -24.38
CA ILE A 191 -12.69 -18.37 -23.66
C ILE A 191 -13.04 -17.19 -24.59
N PRO A 192 -13.94 -16.28 -24.19
CA PRO A 192 -14.28 -15.11 -25.00
C PRO A 192 -13.09 -14.19 -25.22
N PRO A 193 -12.89 -13.63 -26.44
CA PRO A 193 -11.73 -12.77 -26.77
C PRO A 193 -11.61 -11.52 -25.88
N ASN A 194 -12.71 -10.98 -25.38
CA ASN A 194 -12.71 -9.79 -24.50
C ASN A 194 -12.01 -10.02 -23.15
N ILE A 195 -11.76 -11.30 -22.77
CA ILE A 195 -11.05 -11.66 -21.52
C ILE A 195 -9.54 -11.80 -21.77
N TYR A 196 -9.09 -11.96 -23.02
CA TYR A 196 -7.69 -12.25 -23.31
C TYR A 196 -6.69 -11.18 -22.79
N GLY A 197 -7.06 -9.90 -22.82
CA GLY A 197 -6.21 -8.86 -22.25
C GLY A 197 -5.98 -9.02 -20.75
N ARG A 198 -7.04 -9.31 -20.00
CA ARG A 198 -6.96 -9.56 -18.54
C ARG A 198 -6.24 -10.85 -18.23
N LEU A 199 -6.50 -11.91 -18.99
CA LEU A 199 -5.82 -13.20 -18.85
C LEU A 199 -4.33 -13.07 -19.19
N GLY A 200 -3.97 -12.33 -20.24
CA GLY A 200 -2.58 -12.02 -20.60
C GLY A 200 -1.86 -11.29 -19.48
N GLY A 201 -2.48 -10.26 -18.89
CA GLY A 201 -1.94 -9.56 -17.72
C GLY A 201 -1.77 -10.45 -16.49
N PHE A 202 -2.68 -11.41 -16.26
CA PHE A 202 -2.61 -12.38 -15.18
C PHE A 202 -1.44 -13.36 -15.37
N LEU A 203 -1.22 -13.89 -16.58
CA LEU A 203 -0.20 -14.88 -16.89
C LEU A 203 1.19 -14.29 -17.21
N LYS A 204 1.29 -13.01 -17.49
CA LYS A 204 2.55 -12.35 -17.89
C LYS A 204 3.64 -12.52 -16.85
N ARG A 205 4.83 -12.98 -17.30
CA ARG A 205 6.01 -13.30 -16.47
C ARG A 205 5.85 -14.51 -15.56
N LEU A 206 4.73 -15.23 -15.64
CA LEU A 206 4.56 -16.49 -14.92
C LEU A 206 5.57 -17.52 -15.46
N ARG A 207 6.31 -18.12 -14.56
CA ARG A 207 7.29 -19.15 -14.90
C ARG A 207 6.60 -20.50 -14.87
N ILE A 208 6.88 -21.27 -15.91
CA ILE A 208 6.33 -22.59 -16.14
C ILE A 208 7.44 -23.61 -16.42
N SER A 209 7.17 -24.86 -16.19
CA SER A 209 7.97 -25.98 -16.67
C SER A 209 7.24 -26.73 -17.77
N THR A 210 7.99 -27.25 -18.73
CA THR A 210 7.47 -28.12 -19.78
C THR A 210 8.31 -29.40 -19.83
N SER A 211 7.69 -30.54 -20.13
CA SER A 211 8.35 -31.85 -20.16
C SER A 211 8.03 -32.67 -21.41
N HIS A 212 7.41 -32.05 -22.41
CA HIS A 212 6.99 -32.73 -23.65
C HIS A 212 8.17 -33.11 -24.57
N ILE A 213 9.32 -32.43 -24.44
CA ILE A 213 10.52 -32.76 -25.21
C ILE A 213 11.29 -33.87 -24.50
N LYS A 214 11.66 -34.94 -25.23
CA LYS A 214 12.51 -36.02 -24.72
C LYS A 214 13.98 -35.68 -24.90
N GLY A 215 14.78 -35.96 -23.90
CA GLY A 215 16.24 -35.86 -23.98
C GLY A 215 16.88 -37.07 -24.73
N PRO A 216 18.21 -37.08 -24.96
CA PRO A 216 18.92 -38.13 -25.64
C PRO A 216 18.73 -39.52 -25.00
N ASN A 217 18.45 -39.56 -23.71
CA ASN A 217 18.19 -40.77 -22.92
C ASN A 217 16.72 -41.21 -22.90
N GLY A 218 15.85 -40.61 -23.73
CA GLY A 218 14.41 -40.87 -23.79
C GLY A 218 13.59 -40.33 -22.64
N LYS A 219 14.23 -39.80 -21.58
CA LYS A 219 13.54 -39.21 -20.44
C LYS A 219 13.03 -37.77 -20.77
N PRO A 220 11.91 -37.31 -20.17
CA PRO A 220 11.42 -35.96 -20.34
C PRO A 220 12.49 -34.92 -19.98
N LYS A 221 12.75 -33.98 -20.90
CA LYS A 221 13.63 -32.85 -20.64
C LYS A 221 12.80 -31.70 -20.03
N VAL A 222 12.92 -31.52 -18.73
CA VAL A 222 12.24 -30.41 -18.04
C VAL A 222 12.89 -29.07 -18.44
N GLN A 223 12.09 -28.17 -18.98
CA GLN A 223 12.54 -26.83 -19.36
C GLN A 223 11.72 -25.77 -18.64
N ALA A 224 12.39 -24.85 -17.95
CA ALA A 224 11.76 -23.67 -17.34
C ALA A 224 11.65 -22.53 -18.37
N LYS A 225 10.44 -22.02 -18.58
CA LYS A 225 10.16 -20.90 -19.49
C LYS A 225 9.36 -19.83 -18.75
N ALA A 226 9.25 -18.65 -19.31
CA ALA A 226 8.39 -17.57 -18.78
C ALA A 226 7.36 -17.20 -19.84
N ILE A 227 6.12 -17.06 -19.43
CA ILE A 227 5.04 -16.60 -20.30
C ILE A 227 5.24 -15.11 -20.55
N ILE A 228 5.30 -14.69 -21.81
CA ILE A 228 5.39 -13.28 -22.23
C ILE A 228 4.02 -12.72 -22.61
N GLY A 229 3.09 -13.57 -23.02
CA GLY A 229 1.74 -13.17 -23.40
C GLY A 229 0.87 -14.36 -23.77
N ILE A 230 -0.29 -14.04 -24.33
CA ILE A 230 -1.21 -15.00 -24.96
C ILE A 230 -1.05 -14.91 -26.47
N GLY A 231 -0.93 -16.06 -27.10
CA GLY A 231 -0.69 -16.17 -28.53
C GLY A 231 -1.89 -15.66 -29.35
N HIS A 232 -1.65 -14.62 -30.16
CA HIS A 232 -2.53 -14.08 -31.21
C HIS A 232 -4.03 -13.92 -30.91
N GLY A 233 -4.45 -14.07 -29.64
CA GLY A 233 -5.89 -13.96 -29.28
C GLY A 233 -6.79 -15.05 -29.91
N ARG A 234 -6.21 -16.20 -30.28
CA ARG A 234 -6.91 -17.33 -30.92
C ARG A 234 -6.76 -18.60 -30.09
N ALA A 235 -7.73 -19.49 -30.21
CA ALA A 235 -7.64 -20.82 -29.63
C ALA A 235 -6.52 -21.64 -30.32
N ALA A 236 -5.95 -22.62 -29.62
CA ALA A 236 -4.87 -23.46 -30.14
C ALA A 236 -5.24 -24.16 -31.46
N LYS A 237 -6.52 -24.61 -31.59
CA LYS A 237 -7.06 -25.25 -32.80
C LYS A 237 -7.07 -24.31 -34.04
N ASP A 238 -7.16 -23.01 -33.82
CA ASP A 238 -7.31 -22.01 -34.88
C ASP A 238 -5.96 -21.41 -35.31
N ILE A 239 -4.86 -21.73 -34.61
CA ILE A 239 -3.53 -21.28 -34.93
C ILE A 239 -2.90 -22.31 -35.89
N LYS A 240 -2.58 -21.87 -37.11
CA LYS A 240 -1.88 -22.67 -38.12
C LYS A 240 -0.53 -22.03 -38.44
N PHE A 241 0.44 -22.84 -38.81
CA PHE A 241 1.77 -22.40 -39.25
C PHE A 241 2.37 -23.39 -40.21
N MET A 242 3.27 -22.90 -41.09
CA MET A 242 4.03 -23.74 -41.97
C MET A 242 5.07 -24.52 -41.17
N CYS A 243 5.00 -25.83 -41.19
CA CYS A 243 5.95 -26.72 -40.51
C CYS A 243 6.94 -27.26 -41.54
N GLU A 244 8.20 -26.84 -41.46
CA GLU A 244 9.26 -27.29 -42.37
C GLU A 244 9.44 -28.80 -42.31
N GLU A 245 9.37 -29.40 -41.11
CA GLU A 245 9.52 -30.83 -40.89
C GLU A 245 8.46 -31.69 -41.61
N PHE A 246 7.25 -31.17 -41.80
CA PHE A 246 6.14 -31.85 -42.47
C PHE A 246 5.87 -31.28 -43.87
N ALA A 247 6.61 -30.25 -44.30
CA ALA A 247 6.46 -29.53 -45.58
C ALA A 247 5.01 -29.10 -45.88
N LYS A 248 4.21 -28.80 -44.81
CA LYS A 248 2.81 -28.37 -44.94
C LYS A 248 2.38 -27.44 -43.81
N GLU A 249 1.26 -26.74 -44.03
CA GLU A 249 0.57 -26.03 -42.99
C GLU A 249 -0.12 -26.99 -42.03
N VAL A 250 0.15 -26.84 -40.73
CA VAL A 250 -0.44 -27.67 -39.66
C VAL A 250 -0.99 -26.78 -38.56
N SER A 251 -2.05 -27.24 -37.88
CA SER A 251 -2.53 -26.64 -36.66
C SER A 251 -1.69 -27.03 -35.45
N ILE A 252 -1.75 -26.24 -34.35
CA ILE A 252 -1.03 -26.58 -33.10
C ILE A 252 -1.41 -28.00 -32.59
N PRO A 253 -2.70 -28.43 -32.50
CA PRO A 253 -3.05 -29.80 -32.11
C PRO A 253 -2.47 -30.87 -33.04
N GLU A 254 -2.51 -30.64 -34.35
CA GLU A 254 -1.95 -31.56 -35.32
C GLU A 254 -0.43 -31.72 -35.17
N TYR A 255 0.28 -30.59 -34.97
CA TYR A 255 1.72 -30.60 -34.72
C TYR A 255 2.10 -31.38 -33.47
N PHE A 256 1.40 -31.14 -32.31
CA PHE A 256 1.69 -31.88 -31.08
C PHE A 256 1.36 -33.35 -31.18
N LYS A 257 0.28 -33.72 -31.90
CA LYS A 257 -0.06 -35.15 -32.18
C LYS A 257 1.01 -35.83 -33.01
N ARG A 258 1.46 -35.21 -34.12
CA ARG A 258 2.43 -35.80 -35.04
C ARG A 258 3.85 -35.88 -34.43
N LYS A 259 4.31 -34.75 -33.87
CA LYS A 259 5.69 -34.61 -33.41
C LYS A 259 5.96 -35.27 -32.06
N TYR A 260 5.04 -35.10 -31.13
CA TYR A 260 5.23 -35.54 -29.74
C TYR A 260 4.31 -36.69 -29.32
N ASN A 261 3.41 -37.13 -30.20
CA ASN A 261 2.33 -38.08 -29.91
C ASN A 261 1.43 -37.65 -28.73
N ILE A 262 1.16 -36.34 -28.60
CA ILE A 262 0.32 -35.73 -27.56
C ILE A 262 -0.98 -35.30 -28.21
N THR A 263 -2.13 -35.84 -27.75
CA THR A 263 -3.45 -35.38 -28.13
C THR A 263 -3.90 -34.31 -27.12
N LEU A 264 -4.14 -33.09 -27.59
CA LEU A 264 -4.55 -32.01 -26.71
C LEU A 264 -5.98 -32.22 -26.23
N ARG A 265 -6.20 -32.07 -24.91
CA ARG A 265 -7.52 -32.16 -24.25
C ARG A 265 -8.27 -30.83 -24.30
N HIS A 266 -7.53 -29.70 -24.39
CA HIS A 266 -8.06 -28.35 -24.31
C HIS A 266 -7.70 -27.48 -25.53
N PRO A 267 -8.01 -27.93 -26.78
CA PRO A 267 -7.66 -27.21 -27.99
C PRO A 267 -8.41 -25.89 -28.18
N ASN A 268 -9.48 -25.67 -27.42
CA ASN A 268 -10.27 -24.43 -27.39
C ASN A 268 -9.63 -23.31 -26.56
N LEU A 269 -8.60 -23.61 -25.75
CA LEU A 269 -7.88 -22.59 -25.00
C LEU A 269 -6.88 -21.84 -25.88
N PRO A 270 -6.61 -20.56 -25.57
CA PRO A 270 -5.55 -19.81 -26.23
C PRO A 270 -4.18 -20.38 -25.85
N CYS A 271 -3.24 -20.42 -26.81
CA CYS A 271 -1.86 -20.75 -26.50
C CYS A 271 -1.19 -19.65 -25.67
N VAL A 272 -0.21 -20.04 -24.85
CA VAL A 272 0.68 -19.11 -24.17
C VAL A 272 1.95 -18.91 -24.99
N ASP A 273 2.40 -17.67 -25.12
CA ASP A 273 3.66 -17.34 -25.79
C ASP A 273 4.82 -17.34 -24.77
N VAL A 274 5.84 -18.17 -25.05
CA VAL A 274 7.04 -18.32 -24.22
C VAL A 274 8.33 -18.00 -24.99
N GLY A 275 8.20 -17.38 -26.16
CA GLY A 275 9.30 -17.03 -27.04
C GLY A 275 9.96 -15.69 -26.70
N THR A 276 10.32 -14.98 -27.74
CA THR A 276 10.77 -13.59 -27.70
C THR A 276 9.82 -12.74 -28.54
N ARG A 277 9.98 -11.41 -28.51
CA ARG A 277 9.15 -10.53 -29.32
C ARG A 277 9.28 -10.83 -30.83
N ASP A 278 10.49 -11.15 -31.25
CA ASP A 278 10.82 -11.39 -32.67
C ASP A 278 10.61 -12.84 -33.10
N MET A 279 10.60 -13.77 -32.13
CA MET A 279 10.41 -15.20 -32.34
C MET A 279 9.41 -15.76 -31.30
N PRO A 280 8.11 -15.60 -31.54
CA PRO A 280 7.09 -16.15 -30.64
C PRO A 280 7.08 -17.68 -30.66
N ILE A 281 6.92 -18.30 -29.50
CA ILE A 281 6.80 -19.74 -29.31
C ILE A 281 5.47 -20.05 -28.65
N MET A 282 4.55 -20.59 -29.40
CA MET A 282 3.20 -20.91 -28.95
C MET A 282 3.14 -22.27 -28.28
N LEU A 283 2.78 -22.33 -27.02
CA LEU A 283 2.60 -23.56 -26.27
C LEU A 283 1.13 -23.74 -25.85
N PRO A 284 0.55 -24.94 -26.06
CA PRO A 284 -0.72 -25.30 -25.44
C PRO A 284 -0.62 -25.21 -23.90
N PRO A 285 -1.58 -24.60 -23.22
CA PRO A 285 -1.47 -24.40 -21.78
C PRO A 285 -1.42 -25.70 -20.96
N GLU A 286 -2.04 -26.76 -21.42
CA GLU A 286 -2.06 -28.08 -20.74
C GLU A 286 -0.73 -28.79 -20.65
N ILE A 287 0.26 -28.46 -21.50
CA ILE A 287 1.61 -29.03 -21.45
C ILE A 287 2.57 -28.23 -20.57
N ALA A 288 2.09 -27.17 -19.99
CA ALA A 288 2.86 -26.24 -19.17
C ALA A 288 2.36 -26.29 -17.72
N THR A 289 3.27 -26.51 -16.78
CA THR A 289 2.97 -26.53 -15.33
C THR A 289 3.57 -25.30 -14.65
N VAL A 290 2.80 -24.65 -13.81
CA VAL A 290 3.26 -23.49 -13.03
C VAL A 290 4.38 -23.92 -12.08
N LEU A 291 5.51 -23.25 -12.14
CA LEU A 291 6.60 -23.49 -11.19
C LEU A 291 6.21 -22.98 -9.79
N PRO A 292 6.56 -23.72 -8.73
CA PRO A 292 6.19 -23.38 -7.36
C PRO A 292 6.75 -22.01 -6.89
N GLY A 293 6.16 -21.48 -5.85
CA GLY A 293 6.70 -20.34 -5.10
C GLY A 293 6.64 -18.99 -5.81
N GLN A 294 5.71 -18.78 -6.72
CA GLN A 294 5.59 -17.51 -7.45
C GLN A 294 4.53 -16.60 -6.85
N ALA A 295 4.99 -15.52 -6.20
CA ALA A 295 4.11 -14.52 -5.63
C ALA A 295 3.35 -13.73 -6.71
N TYR A 296 2.05 -13.51 -6.47
CA TYR A 296 1.22 -12.66 -7.31
C TYR A 296 1.48 -11.18 -7.00
N GLY A 297 2.04 -10.45 -7.95
CA GLY A 297 2.48 -9.07 -7.76
C GLY A 297 1.45 -7.99 -8.12
N ASN A 298 0.30 -8.37 -8.69
CA ASN A 298 -0.74 -7.42 -9.07
C ASN A 298 -1.80 -7.26 -7.97
N LYS A 299 -2.72 -6.31 -8.16
CA LYS A 299 -3.81 -6.06 -7.22
C LYS A 299 -4.80 -7.24 -7.21
N LEU A 300 -5.17 -7.68 -6.01
CA LEU A 300 -6.22 -8.67 -5.80
C LEU A 300 -7.60 -8.09 -6.18
N MET A 301 -8.50 -8.94 -6.65
CA MET A 301 -9.91 -8.63 -6.81
C MET A 301 -10.57 -8.45 -5.43
N ASP A 302 -11.73 -7.79 -5.39
CA ASP A 302 -12.40 -7.50 -4.11
C ASP A 302 -12.77 -8.78 -3.35
N GLU A 303 -13.23 -9.85 -4.04
CA GLU A 303 -13.50 -11.15 -3.45
C GLU A 303 -12.24 -11.82 -2.88
N GLN A 304 -11.15 -11.82 -3.65
CA GLN A 304 -9.85 -12.34 -3.20
C GLN A 304 -9.30 -11.55 -2.00
N THR A 305 -9.55 -10.23 -1.98
CA THR A 305 -9.19 -9.36 -0.85
C THR A 305 -9.99 -9.72 0.39
N ALA A 306 -11.29 -10.01 0.26
CA ALA A 306 -12.13 -10.46 1.37
C ALA A 306 -11.63 -11.79 1.95
N HIS A 307 -11.32 -12.78 1.11
CA HIS A 307 -10.72 -14.03 1.54
C HIS A 307 -9.36 -13.82 2.22
N MET A 308 -8.50 -12.98 1.62
CA MET A 308 -7.20 -12.66 2.22
C MET A 308 -7.34 -12.05 3.61
N ILE A 309 -8.30 -11.14 3.81
CA ILE A 309 -8.59 -10.53 5.12
C ILE A 309 -9.02 -11.61 6.12
N THR A 310 -9.91 -12.52 5.72
CA THR A 310 -10.37 -13.61 6.59
C THR A 310 -9.21 -14.47 7.07
N TYR A 311 -8.24 -14.79 6.20
CA TYR A 311 -7.09 -15.61 6.56
C TYR A 311 -6.00 -14.85 7.32
N ALA A 312 -5.85 -13.56 7.07
CA ALA A 312 -4.80 -12.73 7.67
C ALA A 312 -5.18 -12.15 9.04
N CYS A 313 -6.47 -11.94 9.31
CA CYS A 313 -6.95 -11.33 10.56
C CYS A 313 -7.01 -12.35 11.68
N ARG A 314 -5.95 -12.42 12.47
CA ARG A 314 -5.83 -13.30 13.66
C ARG A 314 -5.80 -12.47 14.93
N ASN A 315 -6.34 -13.02 16.01
CA ASN A 315 -6.26 -12.38 17.33
C ASN A 315 -4.79 -12.32 17.82
N PRO A 316 -4.47 -11.42 18.75
CA PRO A 316 -3.09 -11.24 19.23
C PRO A 316 -2.45 -12.50 19.79
N LYS A 317 -3.19 -13.31 20.54
CA LYS A 317 -2.69 -14.56 21.13
C LYS A 317 -2.27 -15.57 20.06
N GLU A 318 -3.12 -15.77 19.05
CA GLU A 318 -2.79 -16.64 17.89
C GLU A 318 -1.58 -16.10 17.13
N ASN A 319 -1.54 -14.78 16.87
CA ASN A 319 -0.44 -14.16 16.16
C ASN A 319 0.90 -14.32 16.92
N ALA A 320 0.89 -14.10 18.24
CA ALA A 320 2.04 -14.32 19.10
C ALA A 320 2.48 -15.80 19.08
N GLY A 321 1.54 -16.73 19.20
CA GLY A 321 1.82 -18.18 19.14
C GLY A 321 2.46 -18.60 17.82
N PHE A 322 2.01 -18.06 16.69
CA PHE A 322 2.64 -18.31 15.40
C PHE A 322 4.07 -17.75 15.31
N ILE A 323 4.35 -16.62 15.92
CA ILE A 323 5.70 -16.02 15.90
C ILE A 323 6.68 -16.91 16.68
N VAL A 324 6.37 -17.25 17.91
CA VAL A 324 7.29 -18.01 18.80
C VAL A 324 7.33 -19.52 18.46
N GLY A 325 6.31 -20.05 17.80
CA GLY A 325 6.26 -21.43 17.35
C GLY A 325 6.80 -21.61 15.94
N GLU A 326 5.91 -21.73 14.95
CA GLU A 326 6.22 -21.97 13.55
C GLU A 326 7.16 -20.89 12.97
N GLY A 327 7.04 -19.63 13.42
CA GLY A 327 7.83 -18.52 12.91
C GLY A 327 9.31 -18.66 13.18
N LEU A 328 9.70 -18.90 14.42
CA LEU A 328 11.10 -19.12 14.77
C LEU A 328 11.66 -20.36 14.08
N THR A 329 10.89 -21.44 14.01
CA THR A 329 11.30 -22.68 13.32
C THR A 329 11.52 -22.44 11.83
N SER A 330 10.56 -21.81 11.13
CA SER A 330 10.65 -21.52 9.70
C SER A 330 11.76 -20.54 9.34
N LEU A 331 12.14 -19.68 10.27
CA LEU A 331 13.26 -18.75 10.10
C LEU A 331 14.62 -19.36 10.50
N GLY A 332 14.64 -20.62 11.00
CA GLY A 332 15.84 -21.28 11.49
C GLY A 332 16.40 -20.64 12.77
N LEU A 333 15.56 -19.97 13.55
CA LEU A 333 15.94 -19.28 14.79
C LEU A 333 15.68 -20.10 16.05
N ASN A 334 15.03 -21.25 15.91
CA ASN A 334 14.78 -22.18 17.01
C ASN A 334 15.99 -23.11 17.18
N PRO A 335 16.59 -23.26 18.36
CA PRO A 335 17.73 -24.16 18.56
C PRO A 335 17.42 -25.62 18.20
N PRO A 336 18.41 -26.34 17.63
CA PRO A 336 19.77 -25.92 17.34
C PRO A 336 19.90 -25.02 16.10
N THR A 337 20.78 -24.00 16.16
CA THR A 337 21.01 -23.03 15.10
C THR A 337 22.44 -23.11 14.53
N PRO A 338 22.82 -24.22 13.88
CA PRO A 338 24.20 -24.46 13.45
C PRO A 338 24.73 -23.43 12.45
N HIS A 339 23.86 -22.76 11.70
CA HIS A 339 24.22 -21.73 10.71
C HIS A 339 24.57 -20.38 11.36
N LEU A 340 24.20 -20.13 12.63
CA LEU A 340 24.52 -18.92 13.40
C LEU A 340 25.79 -19.10 14.25
N GLY A 341 26.11 -20.33 14.64
CA GLY A 341 27.27 -20.66 15.46
C GLY A 341 28.59 -20.08 14.96
N PRO A 342 28.96 -20.22 13.67
CA PRO A 342 30.19 -19.65 13.11
C PRO A 342 30.29 -18.12 13.25
N PHE A 343 29.16 -17.41 13.32
CA PHE A 343 29.08 -15.97 13.50
C PHE A 343 28.94 -15.56 14.97
N ASN A 344 28.97 -16.52 15.89
CA ASN A 344 28.78 -16.33 17.33
C ASN A 344 27.49 -15.55 17.67
N ILE A 345 26.39 -15.85 16.94
CA ILE A 345 25.09 -15.21 17.12
C ILE A 345 24.14 -16.17 17.81
N GLN A 346 23.44 -15.67 18.84
CA GLN A 346 22.35 -16.36 19.52
C GLN A 346 21.09 -15.50 19.46
N VAL A 347 19.94 -16.12 19.25
CA VAL A 347 18.62 -15.45 19.22
C VAL A 347 17.77 -16.07 20.31
N SER A 348 17.22 -15.22 21.20
CA SER A 348 16.25 -15.65 22.21
C SER A 348 14.98 -16.15 21.54
N THR A 349 14.43 -17.24 22.05
CA THR A 349 13.15 -17.82 21.59
C THR A 349 11.93 -17.15 22.23
N GLU A 350 12.14 -16.31 23.24
CA GLU A 350 11.09 -15.61 23.93
C GLU A 350 10.91 -14.18 23.42
N MET A 351 9.67 -13.68 23.45
CA MET A 351 9.41 -12.27 23.21
C MET A 351 9.91 -11.42 24.38
N ILE A 352 10.55 -10.30 24.08
CA ILE A 352 10.93 -9.35 25.10
C ILE A 352 9.71 -8.67 25.73
N THR A 353 9.80 -8.35 27.01
CA THR A 353 8.85 -7.48 27.70
C THR A 353 9.43 -6.07 27.79
N VAL A 354 8.61 -5.08 27.46
CA VAL A 354 9.00 -3.66 27.48
C VAL A 354 8.02 -2.83 28.28
N PRO A 355 8.45 -1.75 28.94
CA PRO A 355 7.56 -0.86 29.67
C PRO A 355 6.66 -0.11 28.67
N ALA A 356 5.40 0.04 29.04
CA ALA A 356 4.41 0.82 28.31
C ALA A 356 3.58 1.62 29.30
N ARG A 357 2.96 2.70 28.82
CA ARG A 357 1.98 3.45 29.58
C ARG A 357 0.71 3.63 28.77
N ILE A 358 -0.41 3.79 29.43
CA ILE A 358 -1.72 4.02 28.82
C ILE A 358 -2.11 5.47 29.10
N LEU A 359 -2.20 6.27 28.07
CA LEU A 359 -2.65 7.66 28.14
C LEU A 359 -4.16 7.69 28.37
N THR A 360 -4.60 8.60 29.23
CA THR A 360 -6.03 8.84 29.47
C THR A 360 -6.67 9.41 28.22
N PRO A 361 -7.83 8.88 27.76
CA PRO A 361 -8.54 9.47 26.63
C PRO A 361 -9.05 10.88 26.97
N PRO A 362 -9.06 11.83 26.02
CA PRO A 362 -9.57 13.17 26.24
C PRO A 362 -11.11 13.16 26.35
N THR A 363 -11.67 14.21 26.93
CA THR A 363 -13.11 14.46 26.96
C THR A 363 -13.59 15.04 25.63
N ILE A 364 -14.62 14.46 25.03
CA ILE A 364 -15.19 14.95 23.78
C ILE A 364 -16.26 16.03 24.03
N LYS A 365 -16.05 17.22 23.48
CA LYS A 365 -16.95 18.37 23.69
C LYS A 365 -17.85 18.61 22.48
N TYR A 366 -19.16 18.64 22.73
CA TYR A 366 -20.21 19.01 21.80
C TYR A 366 -20.83 20.36 22.20
N ALA A 367 -21.78 20.90 21.41
CA ALA A 367 -22.42 22.17 21.72
C ALA A 367 -23.22 22.12 23.03
N ASN A 368 -23.90 21.04 23.30
CA ASN A 368 -24.85 20.88 24.42
C ASN A 368 -24.40 19.88 25.48
N SER A 369 -23.28 19.20 25.30
CA SER A 369 -22.85 18.12 26.22
C SER A 369 -21.36 17.81 26.06
N THR A 370 -20.86 17.09 27.05
CA THR A 370 -19.56 16.43 26.99
C THR A 370 -19.76 14.92 27.01
N MET A 371 -18.94 14.19 26.28
CA MET A 371 -19.03 12.73 26.15
C MET A 371 -17.78 12.05 26.69
N ALA A 372 -17.98 11.09 27.57
CA ALA A 372 -16.91 10.18 27.98
C ALA A 372 -16.58 9.21 26.85
N VAL A 373 -15.31 8.88 26.74
CA VAL A 373 -14.80 7.92 25.75
C VAL A 373 -14.70 6.53 26.40
N ILE A 374 -15.28 5.53 25.77
CA ILE A 374 -15.22 4.13 26.24
C ILE A 374 -14.63 3.28 25.09
N GLY A 375 -13.53 2.58 25.36
CA GLY A 375 -12.85 1.77 24.31
C GLY A 375 -12.47 2.56 23.07
N ALA A 376 -12.00 3.80 23.26
CA ALA A 376 -11.63 4.75 22.22
C ALA A 376 -12.80 5.18 21.29
N SER A 377 -14.05 5.06 21.74
CA SER A 377 -15.24 5.42 20.96
C SER A 377 -16.30 6.10 21.83
N TRP A 378 -17.22 6.80 21.15
CA TRP A 378 -18.40 7.44 21.75
C TRP A 378 -19.56 7.40 20.75
N ASN A 379 -20.75 7.80 21.14
CA ASN A 379 -21.93 7.81 20.28
C ASN A 379 -22.45 9.21 20.00
N LEU A 380 -23.31 9.35 18.97
CA LEU A 380 -23.97 10.60 18.57
C LEU A 380 -25.39 10.74 19.13
N ARG A 381 -25.75 9.94 20.13
CA ARG A 381 -27.11 9.95 20.64
C ARG A 381 -27.37 11.23 21.46
N ASN A 382 -28.37 12.01 21.05
CA ASN A 382 -28.82 13.25 21.71
C ASN A 382 -27.76 14.36 21.83
N VAL A 383 -26.76 14.37 20.89
CA VAL A 383 -25.74 15.43 20.84
C VAL A 383 -25.97 16.36 19.67
N LYS A 384 -25.59 17.63 19.86
CA LYS A 384 -25.55 18.64 18.79
C LYS A 384 -24.11 18.95 18.45
N PHE A 385 -23.79 19.03 17.16
CA PHE A 385 -22.45 19.38 16.69
C PHE A 385 -21.96 20.67 17.38
N ALA A 386 -20.66 20.70 17.70
CA ALA A 386 -20.06 21.85 18.39
C ALA A 386 -20.29 23.18 17.65
N GLN A 387 -20.39 23.10 16.31
CA GLN A 387 -20.82 24.16 15.43
C GLN A 387 -21.53 23.58 14.21
N GLY A 388 -22.85 23.62 14.22
CA GLY A 388 -23.64 23.19 13.06
C GLY A 388 -23.56 24.20 11.93
N ALA A 389 -23.29 23.72 10.72
CA ALA A 389 -23.30 24.52 9.51
C ALA A 389 -24.73 24.88 9.09
N SER A 390 -24.86 25.94 8.25
CA SER A 390 -26.12 26.40 7.72
C SER A 390 -26.13 26.36 6.19
N THR A 391 -27.22 25.83 5.61
CA THR A 391 -27.51 25.93 4.17
C THR A 391 -29.02 26.01 3.95
N GLU A 392 -29.46 26.87 3.06
CA GLU A 392 -30.88 27.00 2.74
C GLU A 392 -31.45 25.77 2.04
N ASN A 393 -30.58 25.15 1.18
CA ASN A 393 -30.93 23.95 0.43
C ASN A 393 -29.67 23.15 0.09
N PHE A 394 -29.86 21.94 -0.41
CA PHE A 394 -28.83 21.07 -0.95
C PHE A 394 -29.36 20.31 -2.18
N GLY A 395 -28.45 19.99 -3.11
CA GLY A 395 -28.81 19.19 -4.27
C GLY A 395 -28.84 17.70 -3.92
N VAL A 396 -29.65 16.93 -4.64
CA VAL A 396 -29.69 15.47 -4.56
C VAL A 396 -29.57 14.88 -5.96
N ILE A 397 -28.58 14.01 -6.16
CA ILE A 397 -28.45 13.20 -7.39
C ILE A 397 -28.62 11.74 -6.99
N VAL A 398 -29.58 11.08 -7.63
CA VAL A 398 -29.83 9.66 -7.43
C VAL A 398 -29.28 8.92 -8.65
N LEU A 399 -28.26 8.07 -8.47
CA LEU A 399 -27.77 7.22 -9.53
C LEU A 399 -28.46 5.86 -9.44
N GLU A 400 -28.94 5.37 -10.57
CA GLU A 400 -29.63 4.09 -10.69
C GLU A 400 -29.01 3.26 -11.81
N GLU A 401 -28.92 1.95 -11.62
CA GLU A 401 -28.50 1.08 -12.71
C GLU A 401 -29.63 0.94 -13.74
N THR A 402 -29.28 0.96 -15.01
CA THR A 402 -30.22 0.76 -16.11
C THR A 402 -30.99 -0.56 -15.88
N GLY A 403 -32.34 -0.51 -15.91
CA GLY A 403 -33.19 -1.66 -15.64
C GLY A 403 -33.51 -1.95 -14.16
N GLY A 404 -33.07 -1.08 -13.22
CA GLY A 404 -33.41 -1.18 -11.81
C GLY A 404 -34.94 -1.06 -11.55
N ARG A 405 -35.50 -1.96 -10.72
CA ARG A 405 -36.96 -2.12 -10.55
C ARG A 405 -37.60 -1.41 -9.35
N ALA A 406 -36.87 -0.72 -8.51
CA ALA A 406 -37.42 -0.17 -7.27
C ALA A 406 -37.54 1.35 -7.35
N GLN A 407 -38.74 1.87 -7.51
CA GLN A 407 -39.06 3.28 -7.20
C GLN A 407 -39.06 3.45 -5.67
N LEU A 408 -37.93 3.87 -5.12
CA LEU A 408 -37.82 4.31 -3.74
C LEU A 408 -38.28 5.77 -3.64
N ASP A 409 -38.94 6.12 -2.53
CA ASP A 409 -39.26 7.52 -2.23
C ASP A 409 -37.98 8.25 -1.80
N TRP A 410 -37.19 8.69 -2.79
CA TRP A 410 -35.96 9.44 -2.57
C TRP A 410 -36.20 10.82 -1.94
N SER A 411 -37.43 11.38 -2.13
CA SER A 411 -37.81 12.64 -1.49
C SER A 411 -37.98 12.46 0.01
N GLY A 412 -38.60 11.38 0.44
CA GLY A 412 -38.71 11.03 1.86
C GLY A 412 -37.36 10.71 2.48
N VAL A 413 -36.47 10.04 1.77
CA VAL A 413 -35.09 9.76 2.23
C VAL A 413 -34.32 11.07 2.43
N ALA A 414 -34.39 12.00 1.48
CA ALA A 414 -33.75 13.31 1.57
C ALA A 414 -34.30 14.15 2.72
N ALA A 415 -35.63 14.13 2.93
CA ALA A 415 -36.27 14.81 4.05
C ALA A 415 -35.83 14.25 5.41
N ASN A 416 -35.80 12.93 5.56
CA ASN A 416 -35.29 12.27 6.77
C ASN A 416 -33.82 12.60 7.05
N PHE A 417 -32.98 12.67 5.99
CA PHE A 417 -31.58 13.09 6.13
C PHE A 417 -31.47 14.53 6.59
N ARG A 418 -32.24 15.46 6.00
CA ARG A 418 -32.34 16.86 6.46
C ARG A 418 -32.72 16.96 7.94
N ASP A 419 -33.76 16.20 8.34
CA ASP A 419 -34.23 16.21 9.72
C ASP A 419 -33.13 15.67 10.69
N MET A 420 -32.36 14.67 10.25
CA MET A 420 -31.20 14.20 10.99
C MET A 420 -30.13 15.29 11.14
N CYS A 421 -29.82 16.03 10.07
CA CYS A 421 -28.88 17.15 10.13
C CYS A 421 -29.36 18.22 11.12
N ASN A 422 -30.64 18.57 11.07
CA ASN A 422 -31.24 19.57 11.97
C ASN A 422 -31.25 19.08 13.42
N LYS A 423 -31.58 17.83 13.69
CA LYS A 423 -31.45 17.20 15.02
C LYS A 423 -30.01 17.24 15.54
N SER A 424 -29.03 17.10 14.64
CA SER A 424 -27.60 17.17 14.97
C SER A 424 -27.09 18.61 15.18
N GLY A 425 -27.96 19.62 15.14
CA GLY A 425 -27.60 21.02 15.40
C GLY A 425 -27.21 21.86 14.19
N MET A 426 -27.35 21.33 12.98
CA MET A 426 -27.22 22.08 11.74
C MET A 426 -28.49 22.91 11.46
N ARG A 427 -28.43 23.81 10.47
CA ARG A 427 -29.60 24.54 9.94
C ARG A 427 -29.68 24.23 8.44
N VAL A 428 -30.41 23.17 8.09
CA VAL A 428 -30.59 22.75 6.71
C VAL A 428 -32.03 22.94 6.30
N GLY A 429 -32.24 23.80 5.32
CA GLY A 429 -33.57 24.08 4.75
C GLY A 429 -34.11 22.94 3.88
N ALA A 430 -35.32 23.10 3.37
CA ALA A 430 -35.96 22.08 2.53
C ALA A 430 -35.26 21.97 1.17
N THR A 431 -35.13 20.73 0.68
CA THR A 431 -34.73 20.47 -0.71
C THR A 431 -35.94 20.55 -1.61
N SER A 432 -35.94 21.45 -2.60
CA SER A 432 -37.02 21.53 -3.59
C SER A 432 -36.90 20.37 -4.62
N PRO A 433 -37.98 19.92 -5.24
CA PRO A 433 -37.94 18.93 -6.32
C PRO A 433 -37.02 19.28 -7.49
N GLN A 434 -36.82 20.60 -7.75
CA GLN A 434 -35.91 21.09 -8.78
C GLN A 434 -34.43 20.82 -8.48
N LEU A 435 -34.07 20.56 -7.24
CA LEU A 435 -32.72 20.19 -6.79
C LEU A 435 -32.53 18.69 -6.69
N MET A 436 -33.48 17.89 -7.20
CA MET A 436 -33.39 16.43 -7.28
C MET A 436 -33.29 15.98 -8.72
N ARG A 437 -32.41 15.03 -9.01
CA ARG A 437 -32.23 14.41 -10.34
C ARG A 437 -31.97 12.93 -10.19
N ALA A 438 -32.75 12.10 -10.91
CA ALA A 438 -32.44 10.72 -11.14
C ALA A 438 -31.61 10.56 -12.42
N VAL A 439 -30.64 9.68 -12.41
CA VAL A 439 -29.69 9.45 -13.51
C VAL A 439 -29.49 7.95 -13.66
N SER A 440 -29.78 7.43 -14.85
CA SER A 440 -29.48 6.06 -15.21
C SER A 440 -28.01 5.95 -15.64
N ILE A 441 -27.25 5.05 -15.00
CA ILE A 441 -25.86 4.78 -15.35
C ILE A 441 -25.73 3.51 -16.19
N PRO A 442 -24.73 3.42 -17.10
CA PRO A 442 -24.50 2.25 -17.93
C PRO A 442 -24.31 0.95 -17.12
N TYR A 443 -24.61 -0.19 -17.74
CA TYR A 443 -24.32 -1.51 -17.16
C TYR A 443 -22.82 -1.67 -16.84
N PRO A 444 -22.45 -2.52 -15.86
CA PRO A 444 -21.05 -2.68 -15.44
C PRO A 444 -20.07 -2.99 -16.58
N ASN A 445 -20.47 -3.78 -17.56
CA ASN A 445 -19.68 -4.15 -18.73
C ASN A 445 -19.53 -3.04 -19.79
N GLU A 446 -20.38 -2.01 -19.74
CA GLU A 446 -20.39 -0.86 -20.64
C GLU A 446 -19.75 0.39 -20.03
N ARG A 447 -19.35 0.32 -18.75
CA ARG A 447 -18.79 1.46 -18.01
C ARG A 447 -17.39 1.80 -18.51
N SER A 448 -17.28 2.95 -19.11
CA SER A 448 -16.01 3.64 -19.39
C SER A 448 -16.05 5.03 -18.76
N THR A 449 -14.90 5.70 -18.67
CA THR A 449 -14.84 7.11 -18.20
C THR A 449 -15.77 8.00 -19.04
N ALA A 450 -15.76 7.84 -20.37
CA ALA A 450 -16.58 8.62 -21.27
C ALA A 450 -18.08 8.33 -21.13
N SER A 451 -18.48 7.05 -21.01
CA SER A 451 -19.90 6.69 -20.87
C SER A 451 -20.47 7.16 -19.53
N LEU A 452 -19.70 7.08 -18.44
CA LEU A 452 -20.10 7.58 -17.14
C LEU A 452 -20.18 9.12 -17.11
N GLU A 453 -19.22 9.81 -17.73
CA GLU A 453 -19.26 11.26 -17.84
C GLU A 453 -20.49 11.73 -18.63
N LYS A 454 -20.75 11.11 -19.78
CA LYS A 454 -21.95 11.39 -20.61
C LYS A 454 -23.24 11.22 -19.82
N ALA A 455 -23.33 10.18 -18.97
CA ALA A 455 -24.53 9.92 -18.18
C ALA A 455 -24.72 10.89 -17.02
N ILE A 456 -23.64 11.21 -16.27
CA ILE A 456 -23.74 11.90 -14.97
C ILE A 456 -23.58 13.42 -15.12
N SER A 457 -22.75 13.90 -16.07
CA SER A 457 -22.42 15.33 -16.23
C SER A 457 -23.65 16.24 -16.41
N PRO A 458 -24.73 15.87 -17.15
CA PRO A 458 -25.93 16.70 -17.27
C PRO A 458 -26.62 16.99 -15.93
N ALA A 459 -26.60 16.04 -14.98
CA ALA A 459 -27.17 16.30 -13.65
C ALA A 459 -26.34 17.32 -12.86
N PHE A 460 -25.01 17.28 -12.98
CA PHE A 460 -24.16 18.30 -12.36
C PHE A 460 -24.34 19.69 -12.99
N ALA A 461 -24.46 19.77 -14.32
CA ALA A 461 -24.76 21.02 -15.02
C ALA A 461 -26.10 21.64 -14.55
N HIS A 462 -27.13 20.81 -14.39
CA HIS A 462 -28.40 21.27 -13.81
C HIS A 462 -28.23 21.79 -12.39
N MET A 463 -27.46 21.09 -11.54
CA MET A 463 -27.19 21.50 -10.17
C MET A 463 -26.40 22.81 -10.14
N GLN A 464 -25.39 22.98 -11.02
CA GLN A 464 -24.61 24.22 -11.10
C GLN A 464 -25.50 25.44 -11.38
N ALA A 465 -26.48 25.32 -12.28
CA ALA A 465 -27.44 26.38 -12.56
C ALA A 465 -28.32 26.76 -11.34
N LYS A 466 -28.55 25.80 -10.43
CA LYS A 466 -29.32 26.01 -9.18
C LYS A 466 -28.47 26.42 -7.98
N LYS A 467 -27.15 26.41 -8.10
CA LYS A 467 -26.13 26.83 -7.13
C LYS A 467 -26.31 26.25 -5.71
N PRO A 468 -26.55 24.95 -5.48
CA PRO A 468 -26.54 24.38 -4.14
C PRO A 468 -25.11 24.45 -3.57
N LYS A 469 -24.97 24.68 -2.27
CA LYS A 469 -23.65 24.65 -1.61
C LYS A 469 -23.03 23.24 -1.56
N ILE A 470 -23.89 22.20 -1.58
CA ILE A 470 -23.47 20.81 -1.47
C ILE A 470 -24.49 19.88 -2.15
N ILE A 471 -24.02 18.78 -2.71
CA ILE A 471 -24.85 17.75 -3.33
C ILE A 471 -24.70 16.44 -2.54
N LEU A 472 -25.84 15.85 -2.16
CA LEU A 472 -25.95 14.50 -1.65
C LEU A 472 -26.13 13.53 -2.85
N VAL A 473 -25.25 12.58 -3.02
CA VAL A 473 -25.27 11.62 -4.15
C VAL A 473 -25.57 10.23 -3.62
N PHE A 474 -26.64 9.62 -4.09
CA PHE A 474 -26.98 8.24 -3.77
C PHE A 474 -26.37 7.31 -4.82
N LEU A 475 -25.53 6.37 -4.37
CA LEU A 475 -24.79 5.45 -5.22
C LEU A 475 -25.46 4.07 -5.20
N PRO A 476 -25.81 3.49 -6.35
CA PRO A 476 -26.46 2.17 -6.41
C PRO A 476 -25.49 1.03 -6.04
N THR A 477 -24.20 1.24 -6.25
CA THR A 477 -23.16 0.23 -6.07
C THR A 477 -21.93 0.77 -5.32
N THR A 478 -21.00 -0.11 -5.01
CA THR A 478 -19.68 0.23 -4.48
C THR A 478 -18.63 0.42 -5.58
N ASP A 479 -19.04 0.53 -6.84
CA ASP A 479 -18.15 0.68 -7.99
C ASP A 479 -17.30 1.95 -7.88
N LYS A 480 -15.98 1.76 -7.90
CA LYS A 480 -15.02 2.86 -7.78
C LYS A 480 -15.00 3.78 -9.00
N ALA A 481 -15.36 3.27 -10.19
CA ALA A 481 -15.44 4.08 -11.40
C ALA A 481 -16.55 5.13 -11.28
N VAL A 482 -17.75 4.69 -10.85
CA VAL A 482 -18.89 5.58 -10.61
C VAL A 482 -18.57 6.61 -9.52
N TYR A 483 -18.03 6.16 -8.40
CA TYR A 483 -17.60 7.07 -7.32
C TYR A 483 -16.57 8.09 -7.80
N SER A 484 -15.55 7.65 -8.55
CA SER A 484 -14.49 8.53 -9.06
C SER A 484 -15.04 9.55 -10.04
N MET A 485 -15.96 9.18 -10.92
CA MET A 485 -16.62 10.09 -11.85
C MET A 485 -17.42 11.16 -11.10
N VAL A 486 -18.21 10.78 -10.09
CA VAL A 486 -18.94 11.75 -9.24
C VAL A 486 -17.95 12.74 -8.58
N LYS A 487 -16.80 12.26 -8.09
CA LYS A 487 -15.79 13.13 -7.47
C LYS A 487 -15.09 14.04 -8.46
N TYR A 488 -14.74 13.51 -9.65
CA TYR A 488 -14.16 14.32 -10.72
C TYR A 488 -15.11 15.46 -11.15
N LEU A 489 -16.38 15.12 -11.41
CA LEU A 489 -17.37 16.12 -11.81
C LEU A 489 -17.60 17.16 -10.71
N GLY A 490 -17.80 16.73 -9.46
CA GLY A 490 -18.01 17.66 -8.36
C GLY A 490 -16.81 18.53 -8.03
N ASP A 491 -15.63 17.90 -7.90
CA ASP A 491 -14.45 18.57 -7.35
C ASP A 491 -13.65 19.34 -8.42
N VAL A 492 -13.59 18.85 -9.67
CA VAL A 492 -12.76 19.45 -10.72
C VAL A 492 -13.61 20.26 -11.70
N LYS A 493 -14.66 19.64 -12.27
CA LYS A 493 -15.38 20.22 -13.40
C LYS A 493 -16.39 21.31 -12.99
N TYR A 494 -17.18 21.06 -11.92
CA TYR A 494 -18.29 21.93 -11.54
C TYR A 494 -18.06 22.71 -10.24
N GLY A 495 -17.06 22.40 -9.46
CA GLY A 495 -16.72 23.13 -8.23
C GLY A 495 -17.78 23.04 -7.13
N ILE A 496 -18.48 21.91 -7.00
CA ILE A 496 -19.55 21.69 -6.02
C ILE A 496 -19.19 20.54 -5.11
N SER A 497 -19.17 20.77 -3.80
CA SER A 497 -18.93 19.71 -2.80
C SER A 497 -19.97 18.60 -2.90
N THR A 498 -19.52 17.34 -2.85
CA THR A 498 -20.40 16.16 -2.90
C THR A 498 -20.21 15.25 -1.69
N VAL A 499 -21.32 14.75 -1.14
CA VAL A 499 -21.32 13.65 -0.16
C VAL A 499 -22.02 12.44 -0.77
N CYS A 500 -21.31 11.31 -0.84
CA CYS A 500 -21.85 10.08 -1.38
C CYS A 500 -22.36 9.17 -0.26
N ALA A 501 -23.54 8.59 -0.46
CA ALA A 501 -24.14 7.58 0.39
C ALA A 501 -24.61 6.38 -0.46
N GLN A 502 -24.45 5.15 0.05
CA GLN A 502 -24.96 3.96 -0.64
C GLN A 502 -26.46 3.90 -0.57
N SER A 503 -27.13 3.78 -1.70
CA SER A 503 -28.60 3.67 -1.82
C SER A 503 -29.17 2.57 -0.91
N SER A 504 -28.57 1.39 -0.91
CA SER A 504 -28.97 0.24 -0.09
C SER A 504 -28.86 0.44 1.44
N LYS A 505 -28.08 1.43 1.88
CA LYS A 505 -27.92 1.75 3.31
C LYS A 505 -28.75 2.94 3.73
N ILE A 506 -28.75 4.02 2.93
CA ILE A 506 -29.45 5.24 3.29
C ILE A 506 -30.98 5.09 3.17
N SER A 507 -31.46 4.27 2.23
CA SER A 507 -32.89 3.97 2.08
C SER A 507 -33.52 3.28 3.29
N LYS A 508 -32.70 2.61 4.11
CA LYS A 508 -33.13 2.01 5.39
C LYS A 508 -33.43 3.06 6.47
N MET A 509 -33.10 4.32 6.22
CA MET A 509 -33.29 5.47 7.12
C MET A 509 -32.77 5.23 8.55
N SER A 510 -31.71 4.40 8.70
CA SER A 510 -31.10 4.15 10.00
C SER A 510 -30.54 5.46 10.60
N PRO A 511 -30.97 5.87 11.81
CA PRO A 511 -30.48 7.09 12.44
C PRO A 511 -28.98 7.15 12.59
N GLN A 512 -28.34 6.03 12.94
CA GLN A 512 -26.90 5.93 13.10
C GLN A 512 -26.17 6.14 11.76
N TYR A 513 -26.67 5.55 10.66
CA TYR A 513 -26.05 5.73 9.34
C TYR A 513 -26.20 7.18 8.86
N MET A 514 -27.40 7.76 8.99
CA MET A 514 -27.65 9.14 8.59
C MET A 514 -26.81 10.13 9.42
N ALA A 515 -26.69 9.92 10.72
CA ALA A 515 -25.82 10.73 11.59
C ALA A 515 -24.34 10.67 11.15
N ASN A 516 -23.85 9.50 10.77
CA ASN A 516 -22.49 9.35 10.23
C ASN A 516 -22.29 10.03 8.87
N VAL A 517 -23.33 10.11 8.02
CA VAL A 517 -23.31 10.89 6.77
C VAL A 517 -23.32 12.38 7.09
N ALA A 518 -24.11 12.81 8.09
CA ALA A 518 -24.21 14.20 8.54
C ALA A 518 -22.87 14.75 9.07
N LEU A 519 -22.00 13.92 9.67
CA LEU A 519 -20.63 14.33 10.07
C LEU A 519 -19.85 14.92 8.89
N LYS A 520 -19.86 14.22 7.74
CA LYS A 520 -19.16 14.70 6.53
C LYS A 520 -19.85 15.94 5.93
N PHE A 521 -21.17 15.93 5.97
CA PHE A 521 -22.00 17.01 5.44
C PHE A 521 -21.70 18.31 6.18
N ASN A 522 -21.67 18.28 7.52
CA ASN A 522 -21.34 19.42 8.36
C ASN A 522 -19.93 19.96 8.10
N LEU A 523 -18.91 19.07 8.06
CA LEU A 523 -17.52 19.50 7.84
C LEU A 523 -17.31 20.15 6.47
N LYS A 524 -17.93 19.61 5.41
CA LYS A 524 -17.85 20.19 4.06
C LYS A 524 -18.55 21.55 3.93
N LEU A 525 -19.51 21.81 4.79
CA LEU A 525 -20.18 23.12 4.94
C LEU A 525 -19.49 24.02 5.96
N MET A 526 -18.22 23.73 6.33
CA MET A 526 -17.40 24.51 7.26
C MET A 526 -17.89 24.48 8.73
N GLY A 527 -18.69 23.49 9.12
CA GLY A 527 -19.08 23.25 10.50
C GLY A 527 -17.99 22.51 11.29
N ARG A 528 -18.20 22.37 12.60
CA ARG A 528 -17.36 21.62 13.53
C ARG A 528 -18.20 20.57 14.25
N ASN A 529 -17.83 19.30 14.13
CA ASN A 529 -18.61 18.21 14.72
C ASN A 529 -18.45 18.15 16.25
N HIS A 530 -17.20 18.13 16.71
CA HIS A 530 -16.83 18.09 18.13
C HIS A 530 -15.49 18.80 18.34
N GLY A 531 -15.05 18.90 19.55
CA GLY A 531 -13.77 19.46 19.95
C GLY A 531 -13.25 18.84 21.24
N LEU A 532 -12.13 19.34 21.72
CA LEU A 532 -11.55 18.99 23.02
C LEU A 532 -11.53 20.23 23.93
N PRO A 533 -11.55 20.05 25.26
CA PRO A 533 -11.28 21.12 26.20
C PRO A 533 -9.86 21.70 26.01
N PRO A 534 -9.61 22.98 26.32
CA PRO A 534 -8.27 23.57 26.25
C PRO A 534 -7.18 22.80 27.01
N ALA A 535 -7.53 22.21 28.15
CA ALA A 535 -6.59 21.38 28.93
C ALA A 535 -6.08 20.14 28.14
N ASP A 536 -6.93 19.53 27.30
CA ASP A 536 -6.58 18.39 26.47
C ASP A 536 -5.84 18.79 25.17
N LEU A 537 -5.96 20.05 24.76
CA LEU A 537 -5.22 20.62 23.62
C LEU A 537 -3.79 21.03 24.00
N GLY A 538 -3.51 21.26 25.30
CA GLY A 538 -2.21 21.72 25.78
C GLY A 538 -1.74 22.98 25.05
N MET A 539 -0.51 23.00 24.52
CA MET A 539 0.04 24.15 23.79
C MET A 539 -0.78 24.57 22.55
N LEU A 540 -1.58 23.66 22.00
CA LEU A 540 -2.43 23.99 20.84
C LEU A 540 -3.56 24.96 21.21
N ALA A 541 -3.96 25.02 22.48
CA ALA A 541 -4.99 25.95 22.98
C ALA A 541 -4.61 27.44 22.83
N GLU A 542 -3.31 27.73 22.69
CA GLU A 542 -2.82 29.11 22.45
C GLU A 542 -3.28 29.68 21.09
N GLY A 543 -3.76 28.86 20.15
CA GLY A 543 -4.21 29.30 18.83
C GLY A 543 -3.12 29.88 17.93
N THR A 544 -1.85 29.56 18.20
CA THR A 544 -0.69 30.07 17.45
C THR A 544 0.02 28.97 16.65
N THR A 545 -0.48 27.74 16.70
CA THR A 545 0.15 26.55 16.10
C THR A 545 -0.66 26.05 14.90
N MET A 546 -0.02 26.01 13.74
CA MET A 546 -0.53 25.34 12.55
C MET A 546 0.00 23.90 12.52
N ILE A 547 -0.91 22.94 12.39
CA ILE A 547 -0.54 21.53 12.18
C ILE A 547 -0.71 21.21 10.70
N VAL A 548 0.29 20.55 10.14
CA VAL A 548 0.37 20.18 8.71
C VAL A 548 0.45 18.66 8.59
N GLY A 549 -0.30 18.10 7.65
CA GLY A 549 -0.17 16.71 7.23
C GLY A 549 0.30 16.63 5.80
N CYS A 550 1.28 15.76 5.53
CA CYS A 550 1.82 15.55 4.19
C CYS A 550 1.85 14.05 3.85
N ASP A 551 1.45 13.71 2.63
CA ASP A 551 1.53 12.34 2.11
C ASP A 551 1.76 12.35 0.59
N VAL A 552 2.30 11.25 0.06
CA VAL A 552 2.44 11.00 -1.38
C VAL A 552 1.94 9.60 -1.71
N THR A 553 0.96 9.53 -2.60
CA THR A 553 0.49 8.24 -3.12
C THR A 553 1.12 7.93 -4.46
N HIS A 554 1.53 6.68 -4.65
CA HIS A 554 2.15 6.19 -5.87
C HIS A 554 1.20 5.35 -6.73
N PRO A 555 1.46 5.24 -8.05
CA PRO A 555 0.74 4.31 -8.91
C PRO A 555 0.81 2.89 -8.37
N SER A 556 -0.31 2.18 -8.42
CA SER A 556 -0.38 0.78 -8.01
C SER A 556 0.47 -0.11 -8.92
N PRO A 557 0.96 -1.28 -8.44
CA PRO A 557 1.55 -2.27 -9.32
C PRO A 557 0.58 -2.62 -10.47
N GLY A 558 1.09 -2.63 -11.71
CA GLY A 558 0.28 -2.85 -12.92
C GLY A 558 -0.30 -1.56 -13.54
N SER A 559 -0.14 -0.39 -12.93
CA SER A 559 -0.47 0.89 -13.59
C SER A 559 0.43 1.16 -14.80
N LEU A 560 -0.08 1.88 -15.79
CA LEU A 560 0.69 2.28 -16.97
C LEU A 560 1.96 3.03 -16.59
N ARG A 561 3.04 2.77 -17.31
CA ARG A 561 4.30 3.49 -17.09
C ARG A 561 4.10 4.99 -17.30
N GLY A 562 4.72 5.81 -16.46
CA GLY A 562 4.56 7.28 -16.53
C GLY A 562 3.33 7.82 -15.80
N THR A 563 2.47 6.95 -15.24
CA THR A 563 1.39 7.41 -14.35
C THR A 563 2.00 8.18 -13.17
N PRO A 564 1.55 9.43 -12.90
CA PRO A 564 2.15 10.27 -11.88
C PRO A 564 1.91 9.77 -10.46
N SER A 565 2.77 10.17 -9.54
CA SER A 565 2.49 10.21 -8.11
C SER A 565 1.68 11.46 -7.78
N ILE A 566 0.96 11.43 -6.67
CA ILE A 566 0.11 12.54 -6.21
C ILE A 566 0.55 12.93 -4.81
N ALA A 567 0.94 14.19 -4.65
CA ALA A 567 1.31 14.77 -3.37
C ALA A 567 0.15 15.57 -2.78
N GLY A 568 -0.13 15.36 -1.50
CA GLY A 568 -1.17 16.05 -0.75
C GLY A 568 -0.62 16.73 0.51
N VAL A 569 -1.02 17.99 0.74
CA VAL A 569 -0.70 18.74 1.94
C VAL A 569 -2.00 19.29 2.52
N VAL A 570 -2.29 18.98 3.78
CA VAL A 570 -3.40 19.55 4.54
C VAL A 570 -2.85 20.40 5.67
N ALA A 571 -3.55 21.45 6.04
CA ALA A 571 -3.19 22.24 7.22
C ALA A 571 -4.41 22.68 8.02
N SER A 572 -4.30 22.64 9.35
CA SER A 572 -5.32 23.21 10.23
C SER A 572 -5.42 24.73 10.04
N VAL A 573 -6.63 25.27 10.16
CA VAL A 573 -6.85 26.73 10.02
C VAL A 573 -7.57 27.35 11.21
N ASP A 574 -8.07 26.55 12.15
CA ASP A 574 -8.83 27.01 13.30
C ASP A 574 -8.26 26.48 14.62
N ALA A 575 -8.49 27.18 15.70
CA ALA A 575 -8.00 26.84 17.05
C ALA A 575 -8.59 25.56 17.64
N HIS A 576 -9.56 24.93 16.95
CA HIS A 576 -10.19 23.69 17.36
C HIS A 576 -9.75 22.49 16.53
N PHE A 577 -8.90 22.71 15.52
CA PHE A 577 -8.40 21.68 14.61
C PHE A 577 -9.51 20.87 13.92
N ALA A 578 -10.61 21.56 13.56
CA ALA A 578 -11.77 20.98 12.90
C ALA A 578 -11.71 21.08 11.37
N GLN A 579 -11.13 22.17 10.84
CA GLN A 579 -11.05 22.44 9.41
C GLN A 579 -9.62 22.32 8.88
N TRP A 580 -9.46 21.55 7.82
CA TRP A 580 -8.18 21.16 7.22
C TRP A 580 -8.22 21.32 5.69
N PRO A 581 -8.20 22.54 5.16
CA PRO A 581 -8.10 22.73 3.71
C PRO A 581 -6.81 22.13 3.16
N ALA A 582 -6.84 21.76 1.88
CA ALA A 582 -5.80 20.96 1.26
C ALA A 582 -5.23 21.60 -0.01
N SER A 583 -3.95 21.31 -0.27
CA SER A 583 -3.29 21.48 -1.54
C SER A 583 -2.97 20.12 -2.14
N LEU A 584 -3.05 19.99 -3.46
CA LEU A 584 -2.89 18.72 -4.16
C LEU A 584 -2.14 18.95 -5.49
N ARG A 585 -1.13 18.10 -5.78
CA ARG A 585 -0.30 18.21 -6.99
C ARG A 585 0.04 16.86 -7.57
N LEU A 586 0.09 16.81 -8.91
CA LEU A 586 0.76 15.73 -9.62
C LEU A 586 2.27 15.92 -9.56
N GLN A 587 3.01 14.83 -9.45
CA GLN A 587 4.47 14.84 -9.53
C GLN A 587 5.00 13.59 -10.23
N GLU A 588 6.29 13.56 -10.47
CA GLU A 588 6.99 12.44 -11.10
C GLU A 588 6.65 11.10 -10.47
N SER A 589 6.49 10.08 -11.33
CA SER A 589 6.13 8.73 -10.91
C SER A 589 7.13 8.17 -9.89
N ARG A 590 6.62 7.68 -8.76
CA ARG A 590 7.40 7.05 -7.67
C ARG A 590 8.42 7.96 -6.98
N LYS A 591 8.31 9.25 -7.12
CA LYS A 591 9.07 10.22 -6.34
C LYS A 591 8.39 10.45 -5.01
N GLU A 592 9.06 10.11 -3.89
CA GLU A 592 8.50 10.25 -2.54
C GLU A 592 8.57 11.70 -2.02
N MET A 593 9.66 12.42 -2.30
CA MET A 593 9.79 13.81 -1.86
C MET A 593 8.83 14.72 -2.61
N ILE A 594 8.19 15.63 -1.88
CA ILE A 594 7.14 16.51 -2.43
C ILE A 594 7.79 17.68 -3.18
N SER A 595 7.75 17.61 -4.51
CA SER A 595 8.42 18.60 -5.38
C SER A 595 7.83 20.00 -5.28
N GLY A 596 6.50 20.13 -5.19
CA GLY A 596 5.78 21.40 -5.08
C GLY A 596 5.49 21.86 -3.65
N LEU A 597 6.25 21.40 -2.65
CA LEU A 597 5.95 21.64 -1.23
C LEU A 597 5.96 23.11 -0.87
N LYS A 598 6.85 23.90 -1.47
CA LYS A 598 6.94 25.34 -1.21
C LYS A 598 5.64 26.06 -1.55
N GLU A 599 5.14 25.87 -2.75
CA GLU A 599 3.91 26.50 -3.26
C GLU A 599 2.68 26.01 -2.47
N MET A 600 2.61 24.71 -2.20
CA MET A 600 1.54 24.12 -1.38
C MET A 600 1.53 24.71 0.05
N MET A 601 2.70 24.89 0.65
CA MET A 601 2.80 25.55 1.98
C MET A 601 2.44 27.03 1.94
N ILE A 602 2.78 27.76 0.88
CA ILE A 602 2.36 29.17 0.70
C ILE A 602 0.82 29.27 0.72
N GLU A 603 0.13 28.42 -0.04
CA GLU A 603 -1.34 28.37 -0.06
C GLU A 603 -1.93 28.12 1.34
N ARG A 604 -1.33 27.21 2.10
CA ARG A 604 -1.80 26.87 3.47
C ARG A 604 -1.51 27.99 4.46
N LEU A 605 -0.34 28.62 4.38
CA LEU A 605 0.03 29.77 5.23
C LEU A 605 -0.85 30.98 4.93
N GLN A 606 -1.12 31.30 3.68
CA GLN A 606 -2.01 32.38 3.27
C GLN A 606 -3.43 32.13 3.78
N ARG A 607 -3.91 30.86 3.66
CA ARG A 607 -5.21 30.51 4.20
C ARG A 607 -5.26 30.63 5.72
N TRP A 608 -4.22 30.21 6.45
CA TRP A 608 -4.12 30.41 7.88
C TRP A 608 -4.21 31.90 8.23
N ASN A 609 -3.40 32.72 7.56
CA ASN A 609 -3.39 34.18 7.79
C ASN A 609 -4.76 34.84 7.51
N SER A 610 -5.45 34.39 6.44
CA SER A 610 -6.79 34.90 6.11
C SER A 610 -7.86 34.62 7.18
N VAL A 611 -7.68 33.55 7.97
CA VAL A 611 -8.59 33.15 9.04
C VAL A 611 -8.22 33.79 10.39
N ASN A 612 -6.90 33.86 10.68
CA ASN A 612 -6.39 34.21 12.00
C ASN A 612 -5.80 35.65 12.08
N GLY A 613 -5.70 36.36 10.94
CA GLY A 613 -5.13 37.72 10.87
C GLY A 613 -3.61 37.82 11.10
N LYS A 614 -2.94 36.69 11.30
CA LYS A 614 -1.50 36.59 11.54
C LYS A 614 -0.99 35.21 11.11
N PHE A 615 0.30 35.12 10.79
CA PHE A 615 0.94 33.84 10.51
C PHE A 615 1.19 33.01 11.79
N PRO A 616 1.27 31.65 11.69
CA PRO A 616 1.45 30.80 12.84
C PRO A 616 2.87 30.96 13.42
N GLN A 617 2.99 30.96 14.74
CA GLN A 617 4.29 31.02 15.44
C GLN A 617 4.98 29.66 15.46
N ARG A 618 4.19 28.58 15.37
CA ARG A 618 4.65 27.19 15.39
C ARG A 618 4.03 26.40 14.25
N ILE A 619 4.82 25.54 13.62
CA ILE A 619 4.38 24.62 12.58
C ILE A 619 4.81 23.21 12.98
N ILE A 620 3.84 22.30 13.08
CA ILE A 620 4.08 20.88 13.37
C ILE A 620 3.67 20.09 12.14
N VAL A 621 4.63 19.43 11.51
CA VAL A 621 4.42 18.63 10.28
C VAL A 621 4.39 17.15 10.63
N TYR A 622 3.31 16.47 10.29
CA TYR A 622 3.19 15.01 10.29
C TYR A 622 3.31 14.50 8.86
N ARG A 623 4.43 13.84 8.54
CA ARG A 623 4.80 13.35 7.20
C ARG A 623 4.62 11.85 7.13
N ASP A 624 3.61 11.35 6.39
CA ASP A 624 3.39 9.91 6.16
C ASP A 624 4.17 9.42 4.94
N GLY A 625 4.37 8.12 4.83
CA GLY A 625 4.90 7.42 3.65
C GLY A 625 6.42 7.28 3.59
N VAL A 626 7.19 8.04 4.34
CA VAL A 626 8.67 8.07 4.28
C VAL A 626 9.31 6.88 4.98
N SER A 627 10.24 6.21 4.32
CA SER A 627 11.05 5.13 4.90
C SER A 627 12.22 5.67 5.75
N GLU A 628 12.71 4.87 6.71
CA GLU A 628 13.82 5.27 7.60
C GLU A 628 15.06 5.75 6.83
N GLY A 629 15.42 5.10 5.73
CA GLY A 629 16.55 5.51 4.88
C GLY A 629 16.36 6.86 4.17
N GLN A 630 15.15 7.45 4.23
CA GLN A 630 14.84 8.73 3.57
C GLN A 630 14.67 9.89 4.57
N PHE A 631 14.81 9.68 5.87
CA PHE A 631 14.61 10.74 6.87
C PHE A 631 15.55 11.93 6.63
N GLN A 632 16.83 11.67 6.35
CA GLN A 632 17.78 12.72 6.02
C GLN A 632 17.44 13.44 4.70
N THR A 633 16.82 12.75 3.76
CA THR A 633 16.37 13.38 2.50
C THR A 633 15.23 14.39 2.76
N VAL A 634 14.29 14.06 3.65
CA VAL A 634 13.25 15.03 4.09
C VAL A 634 13.88 16.27 4.71
N ILE A 635 14.87 16.11 5.56
CA ILE A 635 15.59 17.25 6.19
C ILE A 635 16.31 18.10 5.13
N LYS A 636 16.92 17.46 4.14
CA LYS A 636 17.71 18.15 3.09
C LYS A 636 16.85 18.78 2.00
N GLU A 637 15.71 18.18 1.65
CA GLU A 637 14.88 18.62 0.53
C GLU A 637 13.57 19.30 0.96
N GLU A 638 12.79 18.74 1.91
CA GLU A 638 11.46 19.27 2.26
C GLU A 638 11.53 20.40 3.30
N LEU A 639 12.37 20.31 4.34
CA LEU A 639 12.49 21.37 5.35
C LEU A 639 12.93 22.73 4.78
N PRO A 640 13.91 22.82 3.84
CA PRO A 640 14.23 24.09 3.19
C PRO A 640 13.06 24.70 2.41
N LEU A 641 12.21 23.88 1.75
CA LEU A 641 11.04 24.35 1.02
C LEU A 641 9.98 24.94 1.96
N ILE A 642 9.76 24.31 3.12
CA ILE A 642 8.86 24.85 4.15
C ILE A 642 9.37 26.19 4.66
N ARG A 643 10.68 26.31 4.95
CA ARG A 643 11.30 27.57 5.38
C ARG A 643 11.19 28.65 4.31
N ALA A 644 11.42 28.30 3.06
CA ALA A 644 11.29 29.22 1.92
C ALA A 644 9.85 29.72 1.76
N ALA A 645 8.85 28.85 1.96
CA ALA A 645 7.44 29.26 1.97
C ALA A 645 7.14 30.25 3.08
N CYS A 646 7.63 30.01 4.29
CA CYS A 646 7.48 30.94 5.42
C CYS A 646 8.11 32.29 5.13
N GLN A 647 9.31 32.33 4.58
CA GLN A 647 10.00 33.59 4.21
C GLN A 647 9.28 34.36 3.13
N GLN A 648 8.64 33.67 2.18
CA GLN A 648 7.90 34.31 1.09
C GLN A 648 6.54 34.88 1.55
N CYS A 649 5.89 34.22 2.52
CA CYS A 649 4.60 34.64 3.04
C CYS A 649 4.70 35.79 4.05
N GLY A 650 5.68 35.72 4.93
CA GLY A 650 5.95 36.76 5.94
C GLY A 650 7.07 37.70 5.49
N ASP A 651 7.50 38.56 6.39
CA ASP A 651 8.69 39.38 6.19
C ASP A 651 9.99 38.55 6.41
N SER A 652 11.12 39.19 6.18
CA SER A 652 12.43 38.57 6.41
C SER A 652 12.69 38.12 7.86
N LYS A 653 11.86 38.58 8.83
CA LYS A 653 11.92 38.25 10.26
C LYS A 653 11.03 37.07 10.65
N TYR A 654 10.10 36.67 9.80
CA TYR A 654 9.20 35.57 10.11
C TYR A 654 9.92 34.25 10.11
N ARG A 655 10.11 33.68 11.29
CA ARG A 655 10.81 32.40 11.56
C ARG A 655 10.00 31.55 12.54
N PRO A 656 8.94 30.87 12.09
CA PRO A 656 8.18 30.00 12.98
C PRO A 656 9.05 28.82 13.46
N LYS A 657 8.74 28.33 14.66
CA LYS A 657 9.34 27.09 15.16
C LYS A 657 8.75 25.90 14.39
N ILE A 658 9.58 25.12 13.72
CA ILE A 658 9.16 23.99 12.88
C ILE A 658 9.58 22.69 13.55
N SER A 659 8.65 21.73 13.65
CA SER A 659 8.95 20.33 13.99
C SER A 659 8.40 19.42 12.90
N ILE A 660 9.18 18.38 12.51
CA ILE A 660 8.79 17.37 11.52
C ILE A 660 8.81 16.02 12.18
N ILE A 661 7.67 15.34 12.10
CA ILE A 661 7.40 14.03 12.69
C ILE A 661 7.01 13.09 11.56
N ILE A 662 7.80 12.06 11.32
CA ILE A 662 7.45 11.01 10.38
C ILE A 662 6.42 10.10 11.03
N VAL A 663 5.41 9.71 10.27
CA VAL A 663 4.34 8.81 10.70
C VAL A 663 4.46 7.50 9.93
N GLY A 664 4.76 6.42 10.62
CA GLY A 664 4.91 5.09 10.02
C GLY A 664 3.80 4.16 10.50
N LYS A 665 3.03 3.59 9.58
CA LYS A 665 2.07 2.53 9.89
C LYS A 665 2.42 1.20 9.24
N ARG A 666 3.26 1.21 8.22
CA ARG A 666 3.62 0.02 7.42
C ARG A 666 4.83 -0.73 7.97
N HIS A 667 5.01 -0.73 9.32
CA HIS A 667 6.05 -1.49 10.01
C HIS A 667 5.52 -2.85 10.51
N HIS A 668 6.45 -3.71 11.00
CA HIS A 668 6.15 -5.06 11.45
C HIS A 668 6.12 -5.24 12.98
N THR A 669 6.44 -4.22 13.76
CA THR A 669 6.40 -4.27 15.23
C THR A 669 4.96 -4.40 15.72
N ARG A 670 4.74 -5.34 16.65
CA ARG A 670 3.46 -5.58 17.31
C ARG A 670 3.69 -5.67 18.81
N PHE A 671 2.68 -5.28 19.58
CA PHE A 671 2.69 -5.36 21.03
C PHE A 671 1.55 -6.25 21.50
N TYR A 672 1.85 -7.00 22.56
CA TYR A 672 0.92 -7.94 23.19
C TYR A 672 0.89 -7.62 24.68
N PRO A 673 -0.29 -7.31 25.27
CA PRO A 673 -0.36 -7.00 26.69
C PRO A 673 0.00 -8.22 27.53
N THR A 674 0.78 -8.02 28.60
CA THR A 674 1.11 -9.04 29.59
C THR A 674 -0.04 -9.27 30.57
N ASP A 675 -0.91 -8.26 30.73
CA ASP A 675 -2.02 -8.23 31.64
C ASP A 675 -3.35 -8.06 30.87
N LYS A 676 -4.35 -8.90 31.18
CA LYS A 676 -5.67 -8.86 30.53
C LYS A 676 -6.40 -7.54 30.76
N ASP A 677 -6.21 -6.90 31.92
CA ASP A 677 -6.85 -5.63 32.26
C ASP A 677 -6.29 -4.45 31.43
N LYS A 678 -5.16 -4.66 30.77
CA LYS A 678 -4.49 -3.69 29.86
C LYS A 678 -4.76 -4.01 28.38
N ALA A 679 -5.70 -4.92 28.11
CA ALA A 679 -6.08 -5.34 26.77
C ALA A 679 -7.43 -4.73 26.33
N ASP A 680 -7.61 -4.55 25.01
CA ASP A 680 -8.92 -4.32 24.45
C ASP A 680 -9.74 -5.64 24.37
N ARG A 681 -10.99 -5.56 23.95
CA ARG A 681 -11.89 -6.72 23.81
C ARG A 681 -11.36 -7.86 22.93
N LEU A 682 -10.40 -7.59 22.06
CA LEU A 682 -9.78 -8.56 21.14
C LEU A 682 -8.43 -9.06 21.64
N GLY A 683 -7.95 -8.59 22.79
CA GLY A 683 -6.64 -8.93 23.35
C GLY A 683 -5.48 -8.08 22.80
N ASN A 684 -5.75 -7.00 22.08
CA ASN A 684 -4.74 -6.01 21.70
C ASN A 684 -4.43 -5.08 22.88
N PRO A 685 -3.29 -4.34 22.87
CA PRO A 685 -3.04 -3.30 23.86
C PRO A 685 -4.21 -2.32 23.93
N ALA A 686 -4.55 -1.89 25.14
CA ALA A 686 -5.60 -0.91 25.35
C ALA A 686 -5.35 0.39 24.58
N PRO A 687 -6.38 1.07 24.03
CA PRO A 687 -6.23 2.36 23.40
C PRO A 687 -5.54 3.37 24.32
N GLY A 688 -4.63 4.17 23.77
CA GLY A 688 -3.77 5.07 24.52
C GLY A 688 -2.42 4.46 24.90
N THR A 689 -2.16 3.19 24.62
CA THR A 689 -0.86 2.56 24.90
C THR A 689 0.25 3.21 24.09
N VAL A 690 1.28 3.70 24.81
CA VAL A 690 2.53 4.25 24.29
C VAL A 690 3.67 3.36 24.70
N VAL A 691 4.53 3.03 23.73
CA VAL A 691 5.83 2.38 23.95
C VAL A 691 6.93 3.28 23.38
N ASP A 692 7.79 3.78 24.26
CA ASP A 692 8.87 4.72 23.92
C ASP A 692 10.24 4.26 24.42
N ARG A 693 10.35 3.00 24.86
CA ARG A 693 11.60 2.38 25.38
C ARG A 693 11.67 0.91 25.01
N GLY A 694 12.90 0.42 24.86
CA GLY A 694 13.21 -0.99 24.67
C GLY A 694 13.02 -1.54 23.25
N VAL A 695 12.36 -0.79 22.37
CA VAL A 695 12.13 -1.12 20.94
C VAL A 695 12.25 0.11 20.04
N THR A 696 12.57 1.25 20.61
CA THR A 696 12.78 2.54 19.94
C THR A 696 14.25 2.73 19.57
N ALA A 697 14.54 3.73 18.76
CA ALA A 697 15.89 4.06 18.33
C ALA A 697 16.82 4.39 19.52
N VAL A 698 18.13 4.21 19.34
CA VAL A 698 19.11 4.42 20.41
C VAL A 698 19.27 5.91 20.74
N TYR A 699 19.36 6.75 19.72
CA TYR A 699 19.70 8.18 19.88
C TYR A 699 18.62 9.15 19.49
N ASP A 700 17.57 8.67 18.86
CA ASP A 700 16.53 9.52 18.30
C ASP A 700 15.26 9.48 19.15
N PHE A 701 14.43 10.50 19.00
CA PHE A 701 13.16 10.55 19.69
C PHE A 701 12.06 9.93 18.81
N ASP A 702 11.67 8.71 19.14
CA ASP A 702 10.55 8.01 18.51
C ASP A 702 9.70 7.26 19.54
N PHE A 703 8.46 6.96 19.16
CA PHE A 703 7.54 6.21 20.00
C PHE A 703 6.46 5.52 19.17
N TYR A 704 5.94 4.43 19.71
CA TYR A 704 4.76 3.74 19.17
C TYR A 704 3.53 4.15 19.96
N LEU A 705 2.43 4.44 19.24
CA LEU A 705 1.15 4.80 19.85
C LEU A 705 0.02 3.93 19.29
N GLN A 706 -0.66 3.22 20.18
CA GLN A 706 -1.91 2.51 19.92
C GLN A 706 -3.08 3.39 20.34
N ALA A 707 -3.45 4.37 19.52
CA ALA A 707 -4.52 5.34 19.85
C ALA A 707 -5.93 4.75 19.72
N HIS A 708 -6.12 3.72 18.89
CA HIS A 708 -7.42 3.16 18.52
C HIS A 708 -7.65 1.76 19.09
N SER A 709 -8.91 1.36 19.20
CA SER A 709 -9.32 -0.02 19.49
C SER A 709 -9.37 -0.84 18.20
N GLY A 710 -8.95 -2.10 18.26
CA GLY A 710 -9.01 -3.02 17.12
C GLY A 710 -10.44 -3.29 16.66
N LEU A 711 -10.66 -3.28 15.34
CA LEU A 711 -11.93 -3.73 14.76
C LEU A 711 -11.95 -5.25 14.62
N GLN A 712 -10.83 -5.81 14.18
CA GLN A 712 -10.59 -7.26 14.06
C GLN A 712 -9.08 -7.52 14.00
N GLY A 713 -8.67 -8.71 14.42
CA GLY A 713 -7.28 -9.17 14.35
C GLY A 713 -6.31 -8.44 15.27
N THR A 714 -5.02 -8.58 14.99
CA THR A 714 -3.93 -7.94 15.74
C THR A 714 -3.72 -6.51 15.23
N THR A 715 -3.81 -5.53 16.14
CA THR A 715 -3.65 -4.12 15.81
C THR A 715 -2.21 -3.77 15.43
N ARG A 716 -2.10 -2.72 14.65
CA ARG A 716 -0.82 -2.12 14.27
C ARG A 716 -0.77 -0.72 14.86
N PRO A 717 0.09 -0.46 15.86
CA PRO A 717 0.28 0.88 16.39
C PRO A 717 0.87 1.78 15.32
N ALA A 718 0.71 3.10 15.45
CA ALA A 718 1.47 4.03 14.63
C ALA A 718 2.84 4.28 15.26
N HIS A 719 3.88 4.38 14.43
CA HIS A 719 5.23 4.75 14.82
C HIS A 719 5.46 6.22 14.47
N TYR A 720 5.77 7.04 15.44
CA TYR A 720 6.07 8.45 15.30
C TYR A 720 7.55 8.67 15.54
N TYR A 721 8.24 9.29 14.57
CA TYR A 721 9.67 9.51 14.62
C TYR A 721 9.98 10.99 14.39
N VAL A 722 10.57 11.67 15.37
CA VAL A 722 10.86 13.09 15.32
C VAL A 722 12.20 13.31 14.66
N ILE A 723 12.21 13.79 13.42
CA ILE A 723 13.44 14.01 12.64
C ILE A 723 13.95 15.45 12.72
N HIS A 724 13.09 16.39 13.10
CA HIS A 724 13.46 17.78 13.31
C HIS A 724 12.53 18.40 14.35
N ASP A 725 13.11 19.05 15.39
CA ASP A 725 12.32 19.71 16.42
C ASP A 725 12.94 21.05 16.84
N LYS A 726 12.16 22.13 16.63
CA LYS A 726 12.47 23.48 17.13
C LYS A 726 11.41 23.96 18.12
N ASN A 727 10.40 23.14 18.42
CA ASN A 727 9.42 23.43 19.46
C ASN A 727 9.86 22.91 20.82
N ASP A 728 10.96 22.16 20.90
CA ASP A 728 11.56 21.61 22.11
C ASP A 728 10.59 20.71 22.90
N PHE A 729 9.95 19.78 22.17
CA PHE A 729 8.96 18.89 22.74
C PHE A 729 9.57 17.92 23.78
N LYS A 730 8.97 17.91 24.97
CA LYS A 730 9.15 16.79 25.89
C LYS A 730 8.34 15.58 25.44
N SER A 731 8.83 14.36 25.68
CA SER A 731 8.20 13.12 25.24
C SER A 731 6.74 13.04 25.63
N ASN A 732 6.41 13.31 26.90
CA ASN A 732 5.03 13.32 27.39
C ASN A 732 4.12 14.30 26.67
N GLN A 733 4.63 15.49 26.35
CA GLN A 733 3.85 16.52 25.67
C GLN A 733 3.48 16.10 24.25
N LEU A 734 4.45 15.64 23.45
CA LEU A 734 4.20 15.24 22.07
C LEU A 734 3.33 13.98 22.00
N GLN A 735 3.56 13.01 22.88
CA GLN A 735 2.80 11.77 22.91
C GLN A 735 1.33 12.03 23.30
N THR A 736 1.07 12.82 24.33
CA THR A 736 -0.29 13.22 24.74
C THR A 736 -0.96 14.06 23.67
N LEU A 737 -0.26 15.05 23.08
CA LEU A 737 -0.77 15.85 21.98
C LEU A 737 -1.16 15.00 20.79
N THR A 738 -0.28 14.08 20.35
CA THR A 738 -0.54 13.18 19.22
C THR A 738 -1.70 12.23 19.51
N HIS A 739 -1.79 11.69 20.73
CA HIS A 739 -2.91 10.87 21.18
C HIS A 739 -4.23 11.63 21.12
N ASN A 740 -4.28 12.82 21.71
CA ASN A 740 -5.50 13.63 21.77
C ASN A 740 -5.96 14.08 20.38
N LEU A 741 -5.02 14.41 19.47
CA LEU A 741 -5.35 14.67 18.07
C LEU A 741 -6.09 13.49 17.42
N CYS A 742 -5.75 12.23 17.74
CA CYS A 742 -6.43 11.06 17.17
C CYS A 742 -7.94 11.01 17.45
N TYR A 743 -8.43 11.78 18.42
CA TYR A 743 -9.85 11.94 18.74
C TYR A 743 -10.53 13.08 17.99
N LEU A 744 -9.77 13.92 17.27
CA LEU A 744 -10.31 15.04 16.47
C LEU A 744 -10.61 14.68 15.01
N PHE A 745 -10.59 13.39 14.65
CA PHE A 745 -10.94 12.97 13.31
C PHE A 745 -12.44 13.14 13.05
N GLY A 746 -12.80 14.12 12.25
CA GLY A 746 -14.18 14.58 12.12
C GLY A 746 -15.15 13.61 11.42
N ARG A 747 -14.67 12.55 10.75
CA ARG A 747 -15.51 11.57 10.03
C ARG A 747 -16.02 10.42 10.90
N ALA A 748 -15.57 10.29 12.12
CA ALA A 748 -15.88 9.16 12.98
C ALA A 748 -16.06 9.59 14.43
N THR A 749 -16.78 8.78 15.19
CA THR A 749 -16.98 8.92 16.65
C THR A 749 -16.10 7.93 17.40
N LYS A 750 -14.84 7.86 16.99
CA LYS A 750 -13.81 7.03 17.60
C LYS A 750 -12.43 7.54 17.26
N SER A 751 -11.46 7.24 18.12
CA SER A 751 -10.06 7.51 17.87
C SER A 751 -9.57 6.77 16.63
N VAL A 752 -8.73 7.42 15.85
CA VAL A 752 -8.14 6.86 14.64
C VAL A 752 -6.73 6.33 14.89
N SER A 753 -6.29 5.42 14.03
CA SER A 753 -5.03 4.70 14.20
C SER A 753 -3.77 5.51 13.88
N ILE A 754 -3.91 6.60 13.15
CA ILE A 754 -2.86 7.61 12.88
C ILE A 754 -3.45 8.98 13.11
N CYS A 755 -2.61 9.94 13.48
CA CYS A 755 -3.08 11.30 13.75
C CYS A 755 -3.79 11.92 12.53
N PRO A 756 -4.85 12.73 12.74
CA PRO A 756 -5.67 13.30 11.68
C PRO A 756 -4.91 14.02 10.56
N PRO A 757 -3.88 14.84 10.81
CA PRO A 757 -3.16 15.50 9.73
C PRO A 757 -2.61 14.50 8.70
N ALA A 758 -1.94 13.43 9.15
CA ALA A 758 -1.44 12.39 8.25
C ALA A 758 -2.60 11.65 7.57
N TYR A 759 -3.67 11.34 8.29
CA TYR A 759 -4.83 10.65 7.73
C TYR A 759 -5.57 11.51 6.68
N TYR A 760 -5.72 12.80 6.93
CA TYR A 760 -6.34 13.69 5.94
C TYR A 760 -5.47 13.87 4.70
N ALA A 761 -4.14 13.88 4.84
CA ALA A 761 -3.22 13.92 3.70
C ALA A 761 -3.36 12.68 2.81
N ASP A 762 -3.45 11.46 3.40
CA ASP A 762 -3.75 10.22 2.68
C ASP A 762 -5.10 10.32 1.93
N LEU A 763 -6.16 10.81 2.60
CA LEU A 763 -7.47 11.00 1.97
C LEU A 763 -7.45 12.00 0.81
N VAL A 764 -6.64 13.05 0.89
CA VAL A 764 -6.45 14.03 -0.19
C VAL A 764 -5.77 13.35 -1.39
N CYS A 765 -4.73 12.58 -1.15
CA CYS A 765 -4.03 11.82 -2.19
C CYS A 765 -4.96 10.81 -2.86
N GLU A 766 -5.73 10.04 -2.09
CA GLU A 766 -6.75 9.11 -2.61
C GLU A 766 -7.86 9.84 -3.40
N ARG A 767 -8.22 11.06 -3.00
CA ARG A 767 -9.15 11.89 -3.77
C ARG A 767 -8.57 12.27 -5.13
N GLY A 768 -7.30 12.66 -5.19
CA GLY A 768 -6.61 12.95 -6.45
C GLY A 768 -6.57 11.76 -7.41
N ARG A 769 -6.49 10.54 -6.88
CA ARG A 769 -6.57 9.31 -7.70
C ARG A 769 -7.91 9.18 -8.43
N CYS A 770 -9.01 9.70 -7.86
CA CYS A 770 -10.30 9.69 -8.53
C CYS A 770 -10.27 10.53 -9.83
N TYR A 771 -9.50 11.60 -9.87
CA TYR A 771 -9.46 12.51 -11.02
C TYR A 771 -8.76 11.91 -12.24
N ILE A 772 -7.82 11.02 -12.02
CA ILE A 772 -7.11 10.28 -13.08
C ILE A 772 -7.47 8.79 -13.11
N TYR A 773 -8.67 8.43 -12.60
CA TYR A 773 -9.10 7.04 -12.44
C TYR A 773 -9.03 6.24 -13.74
N GLY A 774 -9.46 6.83 -14.87
CA GLY A 774 -9.44 6.19 -16.19
C GLY A 774 -8.04 5.77 -16.63
N LEU A 775 -6.99 6.53 -16.26
CA LEU A 775 -5.60 6.19 -16.56
C LEU A 775 -5.05 5.12 -15.61
N LEU A 776 -5.38 5.20 -14.31
CA LEU A 776 -4.92 4.24 -13.30
C LEU A 776 -5.47 2.82 -13.50
N ASN A 777 -6.63 2.69 -14.12
CA ASN A 777 -7.35 1.44 -14.30
C ASN A 777 -7.61 1.12 -15.78
N ALA A 778 -6.88 1.76 -16.70
CA ALA A 778 -6.93 1.40 -18.11
C ALA A 778 -6.54 -0.09 -18.23
N PRO A 779 -7.32 -0.89 -19.00
CA PRO A 779 -6.91 -2.25 -19.27
C PRO A 779 -5.55 -2.22 -19.97
N ASP A 780 -4.63 -3.05 -19.50
CA ASP A 780 -3.27 -3.18 -20.04
C ASP A 780 -3.26 -3.85 -21.44
N THR A 781 -4.22 -3.49 -22.27
CA THR A 781 -4.32 -3.93 -23.68
C THR A 781 -3.21 -3.36 -24.53
N ALA A 782 -2.67 -2.21 -24.15
CA ALA A 782 -1.53 -1.60 -24.83
C ALA A 782 -0.20 -2.32 -24.51
N SER A 783 -0.11 -3.06 -23.38
CA SER A 783 1.14 -3.71 -22.98
C SER A 783 1.45 -5.01 -23.72
N LEU A 784 0.51 -5.55 -24.51
CA LEU A 784 0.76 -6.71 -25.37
C LEU A 784 1.73 -6.35 -26.53
N HIS A 785 1.81 -5.07 -26.92
CA HIS A 785 2.59 -4.62 -28.06
C HIS A 785 3.42 -3.34 -27.82
N SER A 786 3.33 -2.69 -26.64
CA SER A 786 4.04 -1.44 -26.43
C SER A 786 5.50 -1.66 -26.04
N SER A 787 6.37 -0.99 -26.75
CA SER A 787 7.73 -0.67 -26.31
C SER A 787 7.64 0.02 -24.95
N ASN A 788 8.38 -0.43 -23.95
CA ASN A 788 8.59 0.27 -22.68
C ASN A 788 9.39 1.57 -22.90
N SER A 789 8.96 2.44 -23.81
CA SER A 789 9.71 3.64 -24.19
C SER A 789 9.48 4.78 -23.21
N GLU A 790 10.45 5.65 -23.07
CA GLU A 790 10.31 6.90 -22.31
C GLU A 790 9.24 7.80 -22.93
N GLU A 791 9.04 7.71 -24.23
CA GLU A 791 8.00 8.41 -24.98
C GLU A 791 6.59 8.01 -24.53
N GLU A 792 6.33 6.71 -24.31
CA GLU A 792 5.04 6.23 -23.79
C GLU A 792 4.81 6.73 -22.35
N ALA A 793 5.85 6.74 -21.53
CA ALA A 793 5.77 7.27 -20.18
C ALA A 793 5.44 8.77 -20.18
N ALA A 794 6.08 9.54 -21.06
CA ALA A 794 5.81 10.96 -21.24
C ALA A 794 4.38 11.22 -21.75
N ALA A 795 3.91 10.42 -22.70
CA ALA A 795 2.54 10.50 -23.22
C ALA A 795 1.48 10.22 -22.15
N ASN A 796 1.69 9.19 -21.32
CA ASN A 796 0.80 8.86 -20.21
C ASN A 796 0.81 9.94 -19.13
N PHE A 797 1.96 10.52 -18.82
CA PHE A 797 2.05 11.65 -17.90
C PHE A 797 1.30 12.87 -18.45
N LYS A 798 1.49 13.22 -19.72
CA LYS A 798 0.76 14.32 -20.39
C LYS A 798 -0.75 14.09 -20.37
N LYS A 799 -1.19 12.86 -20.61
CA LYS A 799 -2.61 12.48 -20.51
C LYS A 799 -3.15 12.65 -19.08
N ALA A 800 -2.36 12.30 -18.07
CA ALA A 800 -2.75 12.52 -16.67
C ALA A 800 -2.89 14.01 -16.36
N VAL A 801 -1.96 14.85 -16.81
CA VAL A 801 -2.03 16.32 -16.67
C VAL A 801 -3.27 16.87 -17.36
N GLY A 802 -3.62 16.39 -18.55
CA GLY A 802 -4.84 16.80 -19.25
C GLY A 802 -6.13 16.43 -18.48
N LEU A 803 -6.19 15.26 -17.88
CA LEU A 803 -7.32 14.85 -17.01
C LEU A 803 -7.37 15.64 -15.70
N TRP A 804 -6.22 15.99 -15.17
CA TRP A 804 -6.10 16.76 -13.93
C TRP A 804 -6.55 18.20 -14.10
N GLY A 805 -6.27 18.82 -15.26
CA GLY A 805 -6.49 20.25 -15.49
C GLY A 805 -5.74 21.10 -14.45
N ASP A 806 -6.45 22.03 -13.82
CA ASP A 806 -5.92 22.86 -12.73
C ASP A 806 -6.09 22.20 -11.34
N GLY A 807 -6.54 20.94 -11.31
CA GLY A 807 -6.85 20.22 -10.09
C GLY A 807 -8.22 20.59 -9.50
N PRO A 808 -8.37 20.58 -8.17
CA PRO A 808 -9.63 20.92 -7.54
C PRO A 808 -10.05 22.37 -7.85
N HIS A 809 -11.33 22.54 -8.16
CA HIS A 809 -11.91 23.85 -8.51
C HIS A 809 -11.66 24.91 -7.42
N PRO A 810 -11.36 26.17 -7.78
CA PRO A 810 -11.07 27.25 -6.81
C PRO A 810 -12.09 27.40 -5.68
N ASN A 811 -13.38 27.17 -5.95
CA ASN A 811 -14.45 27.23 -4.94
C ASN A 811 -14.25 26.24 -3.78
N LEU A 812 -13.46 25.18 -3.95
CA LEU A 812 -13.30 24.11 -2.98
C LEU A 812 -11.97 24.13 -2.24
N LEU A 813 -10.97 24.85 -2.71
CA LEU A 813 -9.60 24.86 -2.17
C LEU A 813 -9.50 25.19 -0.68
N ASN A 814 -10.48 25.91 -0.16
CA ASN A 814 -10.53 26.34 1.24
C ASN A 814 -11.48 25.50 2.10
N THR A 815 -11.95 24.36 1.58
CA THR A 815 -12.88 23.44 2.25
C THR A 815 -12.26 22.06 2.40
N MET A 816 -12.93 21.19 3.15
CA MET A 816 -12.54 19.77 3.24
C MET A 816 -13.26 18.93 2.15
N TYR A 817 -13.16 19.33 0.88
CA TYR A 817 -13.83 18.68 -0.26
C TYR A 817 -13.49 17.20 -0.40
N TYR A 818 -12.34 16.79 0.07
CA TYR A 818 -11.79 15.43 -0.05
C TYR A 818 -12.40 14.41 0.95
N LEU A 819 -13.20 14.82 1.92
CA LEU A 819 -13.85 13.94 2.89
C LEU A 819 -14.93 13.02 2.30
#